data_1dc68b0aa4f5ced14b595ce93340cd11
#
_entry.id   1dc68b0aa4f5ced14b595ce93340cd11
#
_cell.length_a   1.000
_cell.length_b   1.000
_cell.length_c   1.000
_cell.angle_alpha   90.00
_cell.angle_beta   90.00
_cell.angle_gamma   90.00
#
_symmetry.space_group_name_H-M   'P 1'
#
loop_
_entity.id
_entity.type
_entity.pdbx_description
1 polymer ?
#
loop_
_entity_poly.entity_id
_entity_poly.type
_entity_poly.pdbx_seq_one_letter_code
_entity_poly.pdbx_strand_id
1 'polypeptide(L)'
;QVMCRSTLGFIAEITYRTVEEHSHKATALMIFPDIQTACEAVATLKSQPVAAVELMDRASIRSVEDKAGMPAYFKTLPETAAALLVETRAMDAANLSAQVAAITASLTATPTLLPFQFTDRPEEFTQLWAIRQGLFPSVGSARATGTTVIIEDVAVPVPQLAAMTLDLQRLFDRHGYTGSIIFGHALEGNLHFVITPNFANPAETERYKNFMDDVCKMIVHQYDGSLKAEHGTGRNIAPFVELEWGQQAYQLMREIKALFDPQNLLNPGVILNDDPEAHLKNIKPMAAVDPLVDKCIECGFCEPNCPSRALTLSPRQRIAGLREIARLRAAGEDAGRLQALSDSYEYQGVETCAADSLCSLTCPVGINTGTMMLQLRARERGALGNWVGNRVAGQFSVVTAATRWGLAAANLSHRLLGSHIQGAITGTFRKLSGDRLPLWNRYMPSASALPEIEPNPASDRPRVVYFPSCASRNMGPAKGDPETDALPVKTAALLRKAGFEVILPDQRASLCCGQPFASKGLPEQAEAKQREVEGALRKASRDGQDPIVVDTSPCSLRLKYNQTQSGLKLYDITEFLHDVVLERLTLRKLPETVALHPTCSTTNMGLQTKLKAIAEACAENVVIPDRVSCCGWAGDKGFTLPELNASALRDLKAALPAECQSGYSTSRTCEIGLSLHSGRYYRSIVYLVDRCSQPNTS
;
A
#
# COMPACT_ATOMS: atom_id res chain seq x y z
N GLN A 1 8.84 1.48 -30.96
CA GLN A 1 9.99 1.79 -30.07
C GLN A 1 10.69 3.09 -30.43
N VAL A 2 10.75 3.46 -31.72
CA VAL A 2 11.48 4.62 -32.22
C VAL A 2 11.00 5.97 -31.67
N MET A 3 9.75 6.04 -31.24
CA MET A 3 9.21 7.25 -30.64
C MET A 3 9.23 7.18 -29.11
N CYS A 4 10.42 6.94 -28.55
CA CYS A 4 10.54 6.91 -27.11
C CYS A 4 9.98 8.18 -26.47
N ARG A 5 8.70 8.12 -26.12
CA ARG A 5 8.04 9.00 -25.16
C ARG A 5 8.26 10.49 -25.41
N SER A 6 7.92 10.95 -26.62
CA SER A 6 7.98 12.39 -26.95
C SER A 6 9.38 13.02 -26.89
N THR A 7 10.46 12.28 -27.15
CA THR A 7 11.81 12.84 -27.22
C THR A 7 12.08 13.48 -28.61
N LEU A 8 11.79 12.76 -29.69
CA LEU A 8 11.99 13.22 -31.05
C LEU A 8 10.88 14.15 -31.55
N GLY A 9 9.72 14.12 -30.92
CA GLY A 9 8.57 14.95 -31.24
C GLY A 9 7.45 14.79 -30.21
N PHE A 10 6.40 15.60 -30.33
CA PHE A 10 5.24 15.55 -29.47
C PHE A 10 4.17 14.60 -30.03
N ILE A 11 3.70 13.67 -29.22
CA ILE A 11 2.60 12.75 -29.57
C ILE A 11 1.29 13.40 -29.14
N ALA A 12 0.51 13.90 -30.09
CA ALA A 12 -0.76 14.55 -29.82
C ALA A 12 -1.92 13.55 -29.69
N GLU A 13 -1.90 12.46 -30.46
CA GLU A 13 -2.96 11.47 -30.51
C GLU A 13 -2.37 10.09 -30.77
N ILE A 14 -2.94 9.05 -30.17
CA ILE A 14 -2.57 7.65 -30.41
C ILE A 14 -3.83 6.84 -30.66
N THR A 15 -3.86 6.08 -31.74
CA THR A 15 -4.88 5.09 -32.02
C THR A 15 -4.33 3.70 -31.78
N TYR A 16 -4.96 2.96 -30.86
CA TYR A 16 -4.57 1.58 -30.55
C TYR A 16 -5.49 0.59 -31.28
N ARG A 17 -4.88 -0.47 -31.78
CA ARG A 17 -5.62 -1.67 -32.18
C ARG A 17 -5.81 -2.53 -30.93
N THR A 18 -7.07 -2.70 -30.49
CA THR A 18 -7.40 -3.56 -29.36
C THR A 18 -7.36 -5.03 -29.77
N VAL A 19 -7.09 -5.89 -28.79
CA VAL A 19 -7.18 -7.35 -28.91
C VAL A 19 -8.28 -7.84 -27.99
N GLU A 20 -8.89 -8.97 -28.33
CA GLU A 20 -9.90 -9.57 -27.50
C GLU A 20 -9.29 -10.18 -26.24
N GLU A 21 -9.90 -9.91 -25.08
CA GLU A 21 -9.49 -10.52 -23.82
C GLU A 21 -10.21 -11.87 -23.66
N HIS A 22 -9.44 -12.95 -23.69
CA HIS A 22 -9.97 -14.29 -23.51
C HIS A 22 -10.22 -14.57 -22.02
N SER A 23 -11.42 -15.04 -21.68
CA SER A 23 -11.85 -15.27 -20.30
C SER A 23 -11.28 -16.54 -19.67
N HIS A 24 -10.91 -17.52 -20.49
CA HIS A 24 -10.35 -18.79 -20.04
C HIS A 24 -8.83 -18.80 -20.19
N LYS A 25 -8.11 -19.09 -19.14
CA LYS A 25 -6.64 -19.15 -19.12
C LYS A 25 -6.14 -20.32 -18.30
N ALA A 26 -4.99 -20.84 -18.72
CA ALA A 26 -4.25 -21.85 -17.97
C ALA A 26 -2.77 -21.50 -17.93
N THR A 27 -2.14 -21.75 -16.79
CA THR A 27 -0.72 -21.43 -16.55
C THR A 27 0.00 -22.64 -16.01
N ALA A 28 1.23 -22.86 -16.45
CA ALA A 28 2.13 -23.88 -15.91
C ALA A 28 3.49 -23.30 -15.58
N LEU A 29 4.12 -23.81 -14.52
CA LEU A 29 5.52 -23.57 -14.20
C LEU A 29 6.31 -24.83 -14.57
N MET A 30 7.27 -24.70 -15.48
CA MET A 30 8.09 -25.77 -16.01
C MET A 30 9.54 -25.58 -15.56
N ILE A 31 10.15 -26.61 -15.01
CA ILE A 31 11.53 -26.56 -14.49
C ILE A 31 12.44 -27.37 -15.41
N PHE A 32 13.49 -26.75 -15.93
CA PHE A 32 14.44 -27.32 -16.86
C PHE A 32 15.81 -27.54 -16.18
N PRO A 33 16.62 -28.50 -16.68
CA PRO A 33 17.94 -28.79 -16.12
C PRO A 33 18.94 -27.64 -16.25
N ASP A 34 18.77 -26.82 -17.29
CA ASP A 34 19.62 -25.66 -17.57
C ASP A 34 18.92 -24.61 -18.43
N ILE A 35 19.59 -23.46 -18.59
CA ILE A 35 19.08 -22.32 -19.34
C ILE A 35 18.99 -22.61 -20.84
N GLN A 36 19.89 -23.44 -21.37
CA GLN A 36 19.90 -23.82 -22.78
C GLN A 36 18.64 -24.60 -23.13
N THR A 37 18.34 -25.63 -22.37
CA THR A 37 17.14 -26.47 -22.56
C THR A 37 15.86 -25.64 -22.43
N ALA A 38 15.81 -24.70 -21.46
CA ALA A 38 14.67 -23.77 -21.32
C ALA A 38 14.49 -22.88 -22.56
N CYS A 39 15.57 -22.31 -23.10
CA CYS A 39 15.49 -21.46 -24.30
C CYS A 39 15.15 -22.25 -25.57
N GLU A 40 15.59 -23.51 -25.69
CA GLU A 40 15.19 -24.42 -26.78
C GLU A 40 13.67 -24.71 -26.70
N ALA A 41 13.14 -24.89 -25.49
CA ALA A 41 11.69 -24.99 -25.30
C ALA A 41 10.94 -23.72 -25.72
N VAL A 42 11.50 -22.52 -25.50
CA VAL A 42 10.92 -21.26 -25.98
C VAL A 42 10.80 -21.24 -27.51
N ALA A 43 11.83 -21.70 -28.22
CA ALA A 43 11.79 -21.76 -29.68
C ALA A 43 10.66 -22.68 -30.18
N THR A 44 10.43 -23.81 -29.51
CA THR A 44 9.30 -24.71 -29.78
C THR A 44 7.96 -24.05 -29.45
N LEU A 45 7.84 -23.41 -28.28
CA LEU A 45 6.62 -22.75 -27.81
C LEU A 45 6.20 -21.55 -28.67
N LYS A 46 7.15 -20.91 -29.38
CA LYS A 46 6.82 -19.77 -30.25
C LYS A 46 5.86 -20.11 -31.37
N SER A 47 5.80 -21.35 -31.79
CA SER A 47 4.88 -21.86 -32.80
C SER A 47 3.54 -22.36 -32.22
N GLN A 48 3.40 -22.39 -30.91
CA GLN A 48 2.25 -22.88 -30.19
C GLN A 48 1.28 -21.77 -29.79
N PRO A 49 0.03 -22.07 -29.44
CA PRO A 49 -0.95 -21.06 -29.00
C PRO A 49 -0.71 -20.61 -27.55
N VAL A 50 0.45 -20.03 -27.29
CA VAL A 50 0.83 -19.49 -25.99
C VAL A 50 0.61 -17.96 -25.98
N ALA A 51 0.13 -17.44 -24.85
CA ALA A 51 -0.08 -16.01 -24.62
C ALA A 51 1.14 -15.35 -23.97
N ALA A 52 1.86 -16.08 -23.12
CA ALA A 52 3.07 -15.60 -22.46
C ALA A 52 4.03 -16.78 -22.15
N VAL A 53 5.34 -16.50 -22.26
CA VAL A 53 6.40 -17.41 -21.79
C VAL A 53 7.46 -16.55 -21.09
N GLU A 54 7.57 -16.73 -19.77
CA GLU A 54 8.49 -15.97 -18.91
C GLU A 54 9.66 -16.86 -18.49
N LEU A 55 10.87 -16.46 -18.85
CA LEU A 55 12.10 -17.13 -18.45
C LEU A 55 12.54 -16.65 -17.07
N MET A 56 13.06 -17.56 -16.25
CA MET A 56 13.69 -17.30 -14.95
C MET A 56 14.92 -18.19 -14.82
N ASP A 57 16.10 -17.58 -14.58
CA ASP A 57 17.31 -18.33 -14.27
C ASP A 57 17.31 -18.87 -12.83
N ARG A 58 18.30 -19.68 -12.45
CA ARG A 58 18.39 -20.24 -11.09
C ARG A 58 18.52 -19.16 -10.02
N ALA A 59 19.26 -18.09 -10.30
CA ALA A 59 19.43 -16.96 -9.38
C ALA A 59 18.10 -16.23 -9.14
N SER A 60 17.28 -16.10 -10.18
CA SER A 60 15.92 -15.57 -10.08
C SER A 60 15.05 -16.43 -9.16
N ILE A 61 15.01 -17.75 -9.36
CA ILE A 61 14.24 -18.68 -8.53
C ILE A 61 14.73 -18.61 -7.06
N ARG A 62 16.04 -18.61 -6.84
CA ARG A 62 16.66 -18.50 -5.51
C ARG A 62 16.24 -17.22 -4.79
N SER A 63 16.09 -16.13 -5.50
CA SER A 63 15.72 -14.84 -4.90
C SER A 63 14.35 -14.84 -4.21
N VAL A 64 13.49 -15.82 -4.53
CA VAL A 64 12.12 -15.93 -3.99
C VAL A 64 11.87 -17.20 -3.19
N GLU A 65 12.78 -18.17 -3.17
CA GLU A 65 12.54 -19.52 -2.59
C GLU A 65 12.21 -19.55 -1.09
N ASP A 66 12.60 -18.51 -0.34
CA ASP A 66 12.29 -18.38 1.10
C ASP A 66 11.00 -17.62 1.39
N LYS A 67 10.29 -17.13 0.37
CA LYS A 67 9.05 -16.40 0.58
C LYS A 67 7.88 -17.34 0.92
N ALA A 68 6.96 -16.83 1.73
CA ALA A 68 5.74 -17.56 2.06
C ALA A 68 4.95 -17.93 0.79
N GLY A 69 4.47 -19.17 0.73
CA GLY A 69 3.70 -19.68 -0.42
C GLY A 69 4.54 -20.17 -1.61
N MET A 70 5.88 -20.13 -1.53
CA MET A 70 6.73 -20.68 -2.59
C MET A 70 6.84 -22.21 -2.48
N PRO A 71 6.95 -22.92 -3.64
CA PRO A 71 7.12 -24.35 -3.66
C PRO A 71 8.37 -24.81 -2.92
N ALA A 72 8.26 -25.79 -2.02
CA ALA A 72 9.38 -26.26 -1.21
C ALA A 72 10.54 -26.83 -2.07
N TYR A 73 10.24 -27.39 -3.23
CA TYR A 73 11.25 -27.96 -4.14
C TYR A 73 12.19 -26.91 -4.75
N PHE A 74 11.86 -25.62 -4.72
CA PHE A 74 12.77 -24.57 -5.20
C PHE A 74 14.15 -24.65 -4.54
N LYS A 75 14.20 -24.97 -3.24
CA LYS A 75 15.44 -25.07 -2.45
C LYS A 75 16.34 -26.27 -2.86
N THR A 76 15.78 -27.24 -3.54
CA THR A 76 16.50 -28.47 -3.94
C THR A 76 16.89 -28.49 -5.42
N LEU A 77 16.57 -27.44 -6.17
CA LEU A 77 16.92 -27.33 -7.58
C LEU A 77 18.43 -27.19 -7.76
N PRO A 78 19.03 -27.86 -8.79
CA PRO A 78 20.44 -27.68 -9.11
C PRO A 78 20.77 -26.25 -9.51
N GLU A 79 22.06 -25.89 -9.41
CA GLU A 79 22.54 -24.53 -9.70
C GLU A 79 22.39 -24.10 -11.16
N THR A 80 22.25 -25.05 -12.06
CA THR A 80 22.03 -24.81 -13.50
C THR A 80 20.56 -24.66 -13.87
N ALA A 81 19.63 -25.02 -12.99
CA ALA A 81 18.20 -25.05 -13.30
C ALA A 81 17.66 -23.71 -13.81
N ALA A 82 16.71 -23.78 -14.71
CA ALA A 82 15.94 -22.64 -15.19
C ALA A 82 14.44 -22.96 -15.18
N ALA A 83 13.60 -21.96 -15.19
CA ALA A 83 12.16 -22.13 -15.24
C ALA A 83 11.53 -21.33 -16.37
N LEU A 84 10.45 -21.86 -16.92
CA LEU A 84 9.51 -21.13 -17.77
C LEU A 84 8.14 -21.10 -17.10
N LEU A 85 7.55 -19.91 -16.98
CA LEU A 85 6.15 -19.73 -16.67
C LEU A 85 5.41 -19.53 -17.99
N VAL A 86 4.54 -20.48 -18.34
CA VAL A 86 3.84 -20.52 -19.63
C VAL A 86 2.36 -20.32 -19.40
N GLU A 87 1.75 -19.37 -20.10
CA GLU A 87 0.31 -19.11 -20.07
C GLU A 87 -0.30 -19.24 -21.46
N THR A 88 -1.46 -19.87 -21.54
CA THR A 88 -2.33 -19.89 -22.72
C THR A 88 -3.71 -19.36 -22.38
N ARG A 89 -4.41 -18.77 -23.38
CA ARG A 89 -5.74 -18.17 -23.21
C ARG A 89 -6.65 -18.54 -24.36
N ALA A 90 -7.90 -18.82 -24.06
CA ALA A 90 -8.92 -19.20 -25.04
C ALA A 90 -10.28 -18.56 -24.77
N MET A 91 -11.15 -18.55 -25.77
CA MET A 91 -12.52 -18.06 -25.70
C MET A 91 -13.41 -18.93 -24.81
N ASP A 92 -13.16 -20.23 -24.79
CA ASP A 92 -13.93 -21.22 -24.05
C ASP A 92 -13.06 -22.35 -23.49
N ALA A 93 -13.63 -23.16 -22.63
CA ALA A 93 -12.93 -24.25 -21.94
C ALA A 93 -12.47 -25.39 -22.89
N ALA A 94 -13.20 -25.65 -23.97
CA ALA A 94 -12.85 -26.70 -24.93
C ALA A 94 -11.59 -26.30 -25.73
N ASN A 95 -11.56 -25.07 -26.23
CA ASN A 95 -10.40 -24.51 -26.91
C ASN A 95 -9.20 -24.40 -25.95
N LEU A 96 -9.41 -24.02 -24.68
CA LEU A 96 -8.35 -23.99 -23.68
C LEU A 96 -7.74 -25.40 -23.50
N SER A 97 -8.56 -26.43 -23.34
CA SER A 97 -8.10 -27.81 -23.19
C SER A 97 -7.34 -28.31 -24.41
N ALA A 98 -7.78 -27.98 -25.62
CA ALA A 98 -7.10 -28.31 -26.85
C ALA A 98 -5.73 -27.62 -26.98
N GLN A 99 -5.64 -26.34 -26.62
CA GLN A 99 -4.39 -25.59 -26.60
C GLN A 99 -3.40 -26.18 -25.57
N VAL A 100 -3.84 -26.48 -24.35
CA VAL A 100 -3.01 -27.12 -23.31
C VAL A 100 -2.48 -28.46 -23.79
N ALA A 101 -3.31 -29.29 -24.44
CA ALA A 101 -2.89 -30.55 -25.00
C ALA A 101 -1.82 -30.41 -26.12
N ALA A 102 -2.02 -29.43 -27.02
CA ALA A 102 -1.07 -29.15 -28.10
C ALA A 102 0.29 -28.68 -27.56
N ILE A 103 0.27 -27.74 -26.59
CA ILE A 103 1.48 -27.24 -25.94
C ILE A 103 2.21 -28.37 -25.22
N THR A 104 1.51 -29.20 -24.45
CA THR A 104 2.10 -30.32 -23.72
C THR A 104 2.70 -31.34 -24.69
N ALA A 105 2.01 -31.67 -25.76
CA ALA A 105 2.52 -32.59 -26.79
C ALA A 105 3.78 -32.06 -27.48
N SER A 106 3.86 -30.76 -27.77
CA SER A 106 5.03 -30.16 -28.41
C SER A 106 6.30 -30.23 -27.57
N LEU A 107 6.18 -30.32 -26.24
CA LEU A 107 7.30 -30.39 -25.31
C LEU A 107 7.63 -31.84 -24.85
N THR A 108 6.99 -32.88 -25.38
CA THR A 108 7.19 -34.28 -24.93
C THR A 108 8.64 -34.75 -25.04
N ALA A 109 9.39 -34.25 -26.02
CA ALA A 109 10.80 -34.57 -26.21
C ALA A 109 11.78 -33.68 -25.41
N THR A 110 11.27 -32.61 -24.77
CA THR A 110 12.09 -31.63 -24.03
C THR A 110 12.27 -32.13 -22.59
N PRO A 111 13.50 -32.32 -22.10
CA PRO A 111 13.70 -32.77 -20.72
C PRO A 111 13.32 -31.70 -19.71
N THR A 112 12.51 -32.08 -18.71
CA THR A 112 12.18 -31.26 -17.53
C THR A 112 12.65 -31.98 -16.27
N LEU A 113 13.05 -31.20 -15.24
CA LEU A 113 13.46 -31.78 -13.94
C LEU A 113 12.28 -32.33 -13.15
N LEU A 114 11.09 -31.74 -13.35
CA LEU A 114 9.87 -32.14 -12.68
C LEU A 114 8.73 -32.23 -13.70
N PRO A 115 7.76 -33.13 -13.49
CA PRO A 115 6.52 -33.10 -14.28
C PRO A 115 5.82 -31.75 -14.11
N PHE A 116 5.32 -31.21 -15.20
CA PHE A 116 4.53 -29.97 -15.16
C PHE A 116 3.06 -30.22 -15.50
N GLN A 117 2.20 -29.38 -14.97
CA GLN A 117 0.77 -29.41 -15.24
C GLN A 117 0.24 -27.99 -15.37
N PHE A 118 -0.61 -27.76 -16.36
CA PHE A 118 -1.35 -26.52 -16.47
C PHE A 118 -2.51 -26.50 -15.47
N THR A 119 -2.70 -25.35 -14.84
CA THR A 119 -3.85 -25.08 -13.96
C THR A 119 -4.67 -23.93 -14.51
N ASP A 120 -5.99 -24.08 -14.51
CA ASP A 120 -6.98 -23.06 -14.85
C ASP A 120 -7.67 -22.46 -13.60
N ARG A 121 -7.26 -22.91 -12.42
CA ARG A 121 -7.79 -22.41 -11.14
C ARG A 121 -7.18 -21.06 -10.79
N PRO A 122 -8.02 -20.01 -10.57
CA PRO A 122 -7.55 -18.64 -10.35
C PRO A 122 -6.56 -18.49 -9.19
N GLU A 123 -6.78 -19.20 -8.08
CA GLU A 123 -5.90 -19.14 -6.92
C GLU A 123 -4.50 -19.65 -7.24
N GLU A 124 -4.40 -20.75 -8.01
CA GLU A 124 -3.13 -21.38 -8.35
C GLU A 124 -2.36 -20.57 -9.39
N PHE A 125 -3.00 -20.19 -10.49
CA PHE A 125 -2.26 -19.44 -11.50
C PHE A 125 -1.86 -18.04 -10.99
N THR A 126 -2.66 -17.40 -10.12
CA THR A 126 -2.28 -16.15 -9.47
C THR A 126 -1.03 -16.33 -8.60
N GLN A 127 -0.91 -17.45 -7.88
CA GLN A 127 0.27 -17.77 -7.10
C GLN A 127 1.52 -17.98 -8.00
N LEU A 128 1.38 -18.65 -9.14
CA LEU A 128 2.47 -18.83 -10.10
C LEU A 128 2.97 -17.49 -10.66
N TRP A 129 2.04 -16.59 -11.04
CA TRP A 129 2.40 -15.24 -11.47
C TRP A 129 3.03 -14.39 -10.38
N ALA A 130 2.63 -14.59 -9.10
CA ALA A 130 3.24 -13.91 -7.96
C ALA A 130 4.72 -14.25 -7.79
N ILE A 131 5.17 -15.47 -8.21
CA ILE A 131 6.58 -15.84 -8.25
C ILE A 131 7.33 -14.89 -9.19
N ARG A 132 6.87 -14.75 -10.43
CA ARG A 132 7.49 -13.90 -11.45
C ARG A 132 7.50 -12.42 -11.05
N GLN A 133 6.38 -11.90 -10.53
CA GLN A 133 6.26 -10.52 -10.09
C GLN A 133 7.14 -10.20 -8.87
N GLY A 134 7.45 -11.20 -8.07
CA GLY A 134 8.27 -11.09 -6.87
C GLY A 134 9.79 -11.00 -7.11
N LEU A 135 10.30 -11.26 -8.32
CA LEU A 135 11.73 -11.35 -8.61
C LEU A 135 12.50 -10.06 -8.36
N PHE A 136 12.12 -8.98 -9.03
CA PHE A 136 12.78 -7.68 -8.89
C PHE A 136 12.74 -7.13 -7.46
N PRO A 137 11.57 -7.13 -6.78
CA PRO A 137 11.51 -6.74 -5.37
C PRO A 137 12.37 -7.61 -4.44
N SER A 138 12.54 -8.88 -4.74
CA SER A 138 13.34 -9.80 -3.92
C SER A 138 14.81 -9.43 -3.93
N VAL A 139 15.39 -9.21 -5.10
CA VAL A 139 16.77 -8.72 -5.24
C VAL A 139 16.91 -7.39 -4.53
N GLY A 140 15.95 -6.48 -4.72
CA GLY A 140 15.94 -5.19 -4.06
C GLY A 140 15.94 -5.28 -2.54
N SER A 141 15.22 -6.27 -1.97
CA SER A 141 15.15 -6.44 -0.51
C SER A 141 16.37 -7.14 0.10
N ALA A 142 17.04 -7.98 -0.68
CA ALA A 142 18.21 -8.76 -0.23
C ALA A 142 19.55 -8.02 -0.40
N ARG A 143 19.58 -6.93 -1.19
CA ARG A 143 20.80 -6.19 -1.50
C ARG A 143 21.47 -5.61 -0.26
N ALA A 144 22.79 -5.43 -0.32
CA ALA A 144 23.55 -4.76 0.71
C ALA A 144 23.09 -3.29 0.88
N THR A 145 23.07 -2.80 2.11
CA THR A 145 22.77 -1.39 2.41
C THR A 145 23.76 -0.47 1.69
N GLY A 146 23.27 0.61 1.09
CA GLY A 146 24.07 1.54 0.30
C GLY A 146 24.16 1.21 -1.19
N THR A 147 23.78 0.00 -1.61
CA THR A 147 23.69 -0.34 -3.04
C THR A 147 22.36 0.11 -3.64
N THR A 148 22.36 0.38 -4.94
CA THR A 148 21.14 0.62 -5.71
C THR A 148 20.69 -0.66 -6.41
N VAL A 149 19.56 -0.60 -7.11
CA VAL A 149 19.08 -1.69 -7.99
C VAL A 149 18.99 -1.12 -9.39
N ILE A 150 19.74 -1.69 -10.31
CA ILE A 150 19.67 -1.38 -11.74
C ILE A 150 19.00 -2.56 -12.42
N ILE A 151 17.92 -2.28 -13.14
CA ILE A 151 17.26 -3.22 -14.03
C ILE A 151 17.45 -2.70 -15.47
N GLU A 152 18.00 -3.52 -16.31
CA GLU A 152 18.15 -3.29 -17.73
C GLU A 152 17.41 -4.35 -18.53
N ASP A 153 17.04 -4.04 -19.76
CA ASP A 153 16.42 -4.97 -20.66
C ASP A 153 17.11 -4.97 -22.03
N VAL A 154 17.29 -6.15 -22.57
CA VAL A 154 17.86 -6.35 -23.91
C VAL A 154 16.98 -7.31 -24.69
N ALA A 155 17.03 -7.25 -26.01
CA ALA A 155 16.32 -8.18 -26.85
C ALA A 155 17.23 -8.73 -27.92
N VAL A 156 17.12 -10.04 -28.19
CA VAL A 156 17.83 -10.73 -29.24
C VAL A 156 16.88 -11.66 -30.03
N PRO A 157 17.20 -12.05 -31.26
CA PRO A 157 16.43 -13.09 -31.95
C PRO A 157 16.33 -14.36 -31.11
N VAL A 158 15.13 -14.94 -30.98
CA VAL A 158 14.85 -16.10 -30.11
C VAL A 158 15.85 -17.27 -30.30
N PRO A 159 16.30 -17.62 -31.53
CA PRO A 159 17.32 -18.67 -31.70
C PRO A 159 18.66 -18.41 -31.01
N GLN A 160 18.96 -17.14 -30.70
CA GLN A 160 20.21 -16.73 -30.03
C GLN A 160 20.03 -16.53 -28.52
N LEU A 161 18.81 -16.69 -27.99
CA LEU A 161 18.46 -16.37 -26.62
C LEU A 161 19.31 -17.17 -25.60
N ALA A 162 19.53 -18.47 -25.84
CA ALA A 162 20.34 -19.32 -24.98
C ALA A 162 21.79 -18.82 -24.89
N ALA A 163 22.43 -18.62 -26.06
CA ALA A 163 23.82 -18.21 -26.14
C ALA A 163 24.04 -16.85 -25.48
N MET A 164 23.15 -15.88 -25.78
CA MET A 164 23.19 -14.53 -25.16
C MET A 164 23.02 -14.59 -23.65
N THR A 165 22.09 -15.40 -23.13
CA THR A 165 21.87 -15.52 -21.69
C THR A 165 23.10 -16.08 -20.97
N LEU A 166 23.74 -17.12 -21.54
CA LEU A 166 24.97 -17.71 -21.01
C LEU A 166 26.13 -16.70 -21.04
N ASP A 167 26.28 -15.95 -22.12
CA ASP A 167 27.33 -14.93 -22.21
C ASP A 167 27.09 -13.76 -21.23
N LEU A 168 25.83 -13.37 -20.99
CA LEU A 168 25.47 -12.39 -19.97
C LEU A 168 25.83 -12.89 -18.56
N GLN A 169 25.58 -14.15 -18.25
CA GLN A 169 26.02 -14.76 -16.98
C GLN A 169 27.54 -14.73 -16.82
N ARG A 170 28.30 -15.02 -17.90
CA ARG A 170 29.77 -14.90 -17.90
C ARG A 170 30.24 -13.47 -17.67
N LEU A 171 29.52 -12.48 -18.19
CA LEU A 171 29.81 -11.06 -17.91
C LEU A 171 29.56 -10.72 -16.43
N PHE A 172 28.49 -11.23 -15.80
CA PHE A 172 28.29 -11.06 -14.38
C PHE A 172 29.46 -11.59 -13.56
N ASP A 173 29.91 -12.82 -13.87
CA ASP A 173 31.05 -13.44 -13.19
C ASP A 173 32.33 -12.63 -13.38
N ARG A 174 32.64 -12.22 -14.62
CA ARG A 174 33.82 -11.42 -14.96
C ARG A 174 33.87 -10.09 -14.21
N HIS A 175 32.73 -9.43 -14.08
CA HIS A 175 32.62 -8.14 -13.40
C HIS A 175 32.25 -8.26 -11.93
N GLY A 176 32.13 -9.48 -11.37
CA GLY A 176 31.88 -9.73 -9.94
C GLY A 176 30.46 -9.38 -9.48
N TYR A 177 29.47 -9.44 -10.36
CA TYR A 177 28.05 -9.25 -10.01
C TYR A 177 27.38 -10.58 -9.61
N THR A 178 27.84 -11.21 -8.54
CA THR A 178 27.47 -12.58 -8.13
C THR A 178 26.01 -12.77 -7.68
N GLY A 179 25.29 -11.69 -7.39
CA GLY A 179 23.87 -11.76 -6.97
C GLY A 179 22.88 -11.33 -8.06
N SER A 180 23.34 -11.24 -9.31
CA SER A 180 22.51 -10.81 -10.43
C SER A 180 21.54 -11.90 -10.86
N ILE A 181 20.38 -11.48 -11.39
CA ILE A 181 19.34 -12.37 -11.91
C ILE A 181 19.00 -12.04 -13.35
N ILE A 182 18.54 -13.05 -14.10
CA ILE A 182 18.03 -12.90 -15.46
C ILE A 182 16.61 -13.47 -15.53
N PHE A 183 15.68 -12.68 -16.05
CA PHE A 183 14.30 -13.10 -16.29
C PHE A 183 13.68 -12.27 -17.41
N GLY A 184 12.60 -12.73 -18.02
CA GLY A 184 11.91 -11.87 -19.01
C GLY A 184 11.00 -12.58 -19.98
N HIS A 185 10.55 -11.81 -20.96
CA HIS A 185 9.57 -12.19 -21.98
C HIS A 185 10.22 -13.00 -23.10
N ALA A 186 10.41 -14.30 -22.85
CA ALA A 186 11.22 -15.13 -23.71
C ALA A 186 10.68 -15.31 -25.14
N LEU A 187 9.35 -15.26 -25.35
CA LEU A 187 8.73 -15.30 -26.69
C LEU A 187 9.23 -14.19 -27.61
N GLU A 188 9.51 -13.03 -27.04
CA GLU A 188 9.97 -11.84 -27.76
C GLU A 188 11.51 -11.73 -27.79
N GLY A 189 12.20 -12.69 -27.19
CA GLY A 189 13.65 -12.62 -27.01
C GLY A 189 14.10 -11.51 -26.06
N ASN A 190 13.17 -10.96 -25.28
CA ASN A 190 13.43 -9.84 -24.37
C ASN A 190 13.71 -10.37 -22.96
N LEU A 191 14.89 -10.09 -22.45
CA LEU A 191 15.31 -10.43 -21.10
C LEU A 191 15.71 -9.19 -20.31
N HIS A 192 15.31 -9.21 -19.03
CA HIS A 192 15.75 -8.26 -18.02
C HIS A 192 16.88 -8.86 -17.21
N PHE A 193 17.81 -8.03 -16.80
CA PHE A 193 18.80 -8.41 -15.81
C PHE A 193 18.89 -7.36 -14.70
N VAL A 194 19.24 -7.81 -13.50
CA VAL A 194 19.31 -6.95 -12.31
C VAL A 194 20.68 -7.06 -11.68
N ILE A 195 21.30 -5.90 -11.46
CA ILE A 195 22.58 -5.75 -10.76
C ILE A 195 22.46 -4.78 -9.60
N THR A 196 23.35 -4.85 -8.61
CA THR A 196 23.27 -4.03 -7.37
C THR A 196 24.57 -3.27 -7.08
N PRO A 197 24.96 -2.26 -7.88
CA PRO A 197 26.18 -1.47 -7.67
C PRO A 197 26.04 -0.50 -6.49
N ASN A 198 27.18 -0.10 -5.90
CA ASN A 198 27.26 0.95 -4.91
C ASN A 198 27.85 2.23 -5.51
N PHE A 199 27.01 3.14 -5.94
CA PHE A 199 27.43 4.39 -6.58
C PHE A 199 28.00 5.47 -5.62
N ALA A 200 28.11 5.19 -4.33
CA ALA A 200 28.89 5.98 -3.42
C ALA A 200 30.40 5.66 -3.51
N ASN A 201 30.79 4.58 -4.20
CA ASN A 201 32.16 4.14 -4.39
C ASN A 201 32.59 4.36 -5.86
N PRO A 202 33.59 5.20 -6.15
CA PRO A 202 34.07 5.44 -7.52
C PRO A 202 34.52 4.17 -8.27
N ALA A 203 35.12 3.18 -7.57
CA ALA A 203 35.53 1.92 -8.19
C ALA A 203 34.32 1.09 -8.65
N GLU A 204 33.19 1.17 -7.97
CA GLU A 204 31.95 0.53 -8.36
C GLU A 204 31.31 1.22 -9.58
N THR A 205 31.45 2.54 -9.67
CA THR A 205 30.99 3.30 -10.87
C THR A 205 31.83 2.91 -12.09
N GLU A 206 33.13 2.77 -11.95
CA GLU A 206 34.01 2.30 -13.04
C GLU A 206 33.71 0.83 -13.41
N ARG A 207 33.44 -0.02 -12.42
CA ARG A 207 33.00 -1.41 -12.66
C ARG A 207 31.69 -1.44 -13.46
N TYR A 208 30.72 -0.60 -13.11
CA TYR A 208 29.45 -0.46 -13.80
C TYR A 208 29.65 0.01 -15.25
N LYS A 209 30.50 1.01 -15.47
CA LYS A 209 30.87 1.49 -16.81
C LYS A 209 31.38 0.35 -17.69
N ASN A 210 32.42 -0.37 -17.21
CA ASN A 210 33.07 -1.43 -17.98
C ASN A 210 32.09 -2.60 -18.26
N PHE A 211 31.22 -2.92 -17.30
CA PHE A 211 30.18 -3.92 -17.48
C PHE A 211 29.16 -3.49 -18.55
N MET A 212 28.65 -2.26 -18.53
CA MET A 212 27.69 -1.79 -19.52
C MET A 212 28.32 -1.67 -20.92
N ASP A 213 29.56 -1.24 -21.01
CA ASP A 213 30.30 -1.22 -22.27
C ASP A 213 30.41 -2.62 -22.90
N ASP A 214 30.73 -3.64 -22.09
CA ASP A 214 30.83 -5.04 -22.55
C ASP A 214 29.45 -5.60 -22.95
N VAL A 215 28.40 -5.32 -22.16
CA VAL A 215 27.02 -5.75 -22.48
C VAL A 215 26.55 -5.11 -23.78
N CYS A 216 26.69 -3.81 -23.94
CA CYS A 216 26.25 -3.12 -25.15
C CYS A 216 26.97 -3.62 -26.40
N LYS A 217 28.29 -3.80 -26.34
CA LYS A 217 29.06 -4.39 -27.45
C LYS A 217 28.64 -5.81 -27.78
N MET A 218 28.46 -6.64 -26.78
CA MET A 218 28.01 -8.04 -26.94
C MET A 218 26.66 -8.09 -27.64
N ILE A 219 25.66 -7.37 -27.13
CA ILE A 219 24.29 -7.39 -27.66
C ILE A 219 24.26 -6.90 -29.11
N VAL A 220 24.94 -5.79 -29.43
CA VAL A 220 24.88 -5.20 -30.78
C VAL A 220 25.73 -6.00 -31.77
N HIS A 221 26.98 -6.29 -31.44
CA HIS A 221 27.91 -6.84 -32.44
C HIS A 221 27.89 -8.37 -32.55
N GLN A 222 27.57 -9.07 -31.46
CA GLN A 222 27.57 -10.52 -31.45
C GLN A 222 26.20 -11.11 -31.74
N TYR A 223 25.13 -10.44 -31.27
CA TYR A 223 23.77 -10.97 -31.33
C TYR A 223 22.81 -10.19 -32.24
N ASP A 224 23.27 -9.12 -32.88
CA ASP A 224 22.41 -8.22 -33.69
C ASP A 224 21.11 -7.83 -32.92
N GLY A 225 21.29 -7.57 -31.64
CA GLY A 225 20.22 -7.33 -30.68
C GLY A 225 19.94 -5.87 -30.41
N SER A 226 18.87 -5.61 -29.66
CA SER A 226 18.49 -4.28 -29.21
C SER A 226 18.88 -4.06 -27.76
N LEU A 227 19.43 -2.88 -27.47
CA LEU A 227 19.86 -2.46 -26.12
C LEU A 227 18.69 -2.05 -25.24
N LYS A 228 17.50 -1.87 -25.84
CA LYS A 228 16.24 -1.57 -25.13
C LYS A 228 15.04 -2.16 -25.86
N ALA A 229 14.38 -3.10 -25.21
CA ALA A 229 13.19 -3.74 -25.73
C ALA A 229 11.91 -2.96 -25.34
N GLU A 230 11.60 -2.82 -24.04
CA GLU A 230 10.36 -2.20 -23.57
C GLU A 230 10.56 -1.05 -22.57
N HIS A 231 11.67 -0.97 -21.82
CA HIS A 231 11.88 0.04 -20.79
C HIS A 231 12.19 1.43 -21.34
N GLY A 232 12.48 1.54 -22.63
CA GLY A 232 12.89 2.79 -23.29
C GLY A 232 14.35 3.15 -22.99
N THR A 233 14.97 3.85 -23.92
CA THR A 233 16.41 4.19 -23.92
C THR A 233 16.82 5.03 -22.70
N GLY A 234 16.01 6.04 -22.35
CA GLY A 234 16.35 6.94 -21.25
C GLY A 234 17.66 7.68 -21.49
N ARG A 235 18.27 8.13 -20.39
CA ARG A 235 19.63 8.69 -20.39
C ARG A 235 20.70 7.62 -20.26
N ASN A 236 20.33 6.47 -19.70
CA ASN A 236 21.28 5.41 -19.38
C ASN A 236 21.87 4.76 -20.64
N ILE A 237 21.04 4.51 -21.63
CA ILE A 237 21.45 3.89 -22.90
C ILE A 237 21.68 4.95 -24.01
N ALA A 238 21.39 6.23 -23.76
CA ALA A 238 21.60 7.29 -24.73
C ALA A 238 23.05 7.33 -25.35
N PRO A 239 24.13 7.09 -24.57
CA PRO A 239 25.49 7.02 -25.14
C PRO A 239 25.73 5.88 -26.13
N PHE A 240 24.88 4.87 -26.13
CA PHE A 240 25.03 3.66 -26.96
C PHE A 240 24.05 3.60 -28.14
N VAL A 241 23.20 4.62 -28.33
CA VAL A 241 22.21 4.64 -29.42
C VAL A 241 22.87 4.65 -30.80
N GLU A 242 23.95 5.39 -30.99
CA GLU A 242 24.69 5.39 -32.24
C GLU A 242 25.37 4.04 -32.51
N LEU A 243 25.85 3.34 -31.48
CA LEU A 243 26.39 1.98 -31.57
C LEU A 243 25.32 1.00 -32.10
N GLU A 244 24.09 1.07 -31.58
CA GLU A 244 23.00 0.16 -31.96
C GLU A 244 22.44 0.49 -33.36
N TRP A 245 22.18 1.76 -33.65
CA TRP A 245 21.45 2.18 -34.85
C TRP A 245 22.33 2.62 -36.03
N GLY A 246 23.61 2.82 -35.78
CA GLY A 246 24.54 3.35 -36.73
C GLY A 246 24.44 4.86 -36.99
N GLN A 247 25.49 5.45 -37.53
CA GLN A 247 25.64 6.88 -37.72
C GLN A 247 24.50 7.50 -38.53
N GLN A 248 24.07 6.86 -39.63
CA GLN A 248 23.01 7.40 -40.48
C GLN A 248 21.68 7.55 -39.80
N ALA A 249 21.24 6.50 -39.09
CA ALA A 249 19.98 6.53 -38.35
C ALA A 249 20.05 7.50 -37.16
N TYR A 250 21.17 7.55 -36.46
CA TYR A 250 21.38 8.49 -35.36
C TYR A 250 21.35 9.96 -35.83
N GLN A 251 21.97 10.26 -36.99
CA GLN A 251 21.89 11.59 -37.58
C GLN A 251 20.47 11.96 -37.99
N LEU A 252 19.72 11.03 -38.59
CA LEU A 252 18.29 11.23 -38.88
C LEU A 252 17.46 11.54 -37.63
N MET A 253 17.71 10.84 -36.51
CA MET A 253 17.06 11.14 -35.24
C MET A 253 17.38 12.59 -34.79
N ARG A 254 18.61 13.07 -34.96
CA ARG A 254 18.98 14.45 -34.64
C ARG A 254 18.24 15.46 -35.51
N GLU A 255 18.11 15.19 -36.80
CA GLU A 255 17.40 16.06 -37.74
C GLU A 255 15.90 16.13 -37.43
N ILE A 256 15.26 14.98 -37.10
CA ILE A 256 13.88 14.93 -36.65
C ILE A 256 13.73 15.76 -35.37
N LYS A 257 14.62 15.55 -34.38
CA LYS A 257 14.61 16.31 -33.13
C LYS A 257 14.71 17.82 -33.39
N ALA A 258 15.65 18.26 -34.22
CA ALA A 258 15.85 19.68 -34.54
C ALA A 258 14.63 20.29 -35.25
N LEU A 259 13.93 19.49 -36.08
CA LEU A 259 12.73 19.94 -36.79
C LEU A 259 11.52 20.16 -35.83
N PHE A 260 11.28 19.20 -34.94
CA PHE A 260 10.11 19.23 -34.05
C PHE A 260 10.35 19.93 -32.71
N ASP A 261 11.59 20.01 -32.25
CA ASP A 261 11.98 20.62 -30.99
C ASP A 261 13.32 21.37 -31.10
N PRO A 262 13.34 22.46 -31.89
CA PRO A 262 14.57 23.20 -32.14
C PRO A 262 15.19 23.81 -30.88
N GLN A 263 14.44 23.98 -29.81
CA GLN A 263 14.92 24.50 -28.52
C GLN A 263 15.34 23.39 -27.56
N ASN A 264 15.23 22.12 -27.97
CA ASN A 264 15.56 20.96 -27.14
C ASN A 264 14.89 20.96 -25.77
N LEU A 265 13.59 21.27 -25.72
CA LEU A 265 12.78 21.30 -24.49
C LEU A 265 12.25 19.93 -24.08
N LEU A 266 12.02 19.04 -25.06
CA LEU A 266 11.43 17.72 -24.84
C LEU A 266 12.51 16.70 -24.47
N ASN A 267 12.53 16.25 -23.23
CA ASN A 267 13.45 15.23 -22.71
C ASN A 267 14.92 15.41 -23.14
N PRO A 268 15.59 16.53 -22.81
CA PRO A 268 16.96 16.78 -23.23
C PRO A 268 17.92 15.70 -22.68
N GLY A 269 18.79 15.18 -23.56
CA GLY A 269 19.76 14.14 -23.21
C GLY A 269 19.19 12.72 -23.12
N VAL A 270 17.93 12.52 -23.48
CA VAL A 270 17.29 11.20 -23.62
C VAL A 270 17.34 10.78 -25.08
N ILE A 271 17.73 9.57 -25.41
CA ILE A 271 18.01 9.00 -26.74
C ILE A 271 19.21 9.73 -27.43
N LEU A 272 19.14 11.04 -27.54
CA LEU A 272 20.19 11.88 -28.15
C LEU A 272 21.00 12.55 -27.06
N ASN A 273 22.27 12.21 -26.97
CA ASN A 273 23.17 12.74 -25.95
C ASN A 273 24.60 12.82 -26.53
N ASP A 274 25.23 14.00 -26.44
CA ASP A 274 26.62 14.21 -26.91
C ASP A 274 27.65 13.77 -25.85
N ASP A 275 27.22 13.48 -24.65
CA ASP A 275 28.09 13.05 -23.57
C ASP A 275 28.17 11.52 -23.53
N PRO A 276 29.31 10.92 -23.90
CA PRO A 276 29.48 9.45 -23.90
C PRO A 276 29.43 8.85 -22.49
N GLU A 277 29.55 9.66 -21.45
CA GLU A 277 29.50 9.24 -20.04
C GLU A 277 28.24 9.71 -19.32
N ALA A 278 27.19 10.08 -20.06
CA ALA A 278 25.95 10.58 -19.47
C ALA A 278 25.32 9.61 -18.45
N HIS A 279 25.49 8.31 -18.64
CA HIS A 279 25.04 7.25 -17.76
C HIS A 279 25.83 7.12 -16.44
N LEU A 280 27.00 7.78 -16.36
CA LEU A 280 27.87 7.77 -15.16
C LEU A 280 27.78 9.07 -14.36
N LYS A 281 27.11 10.11 -14.89
CA LYS A 281 27.02 11.42 -14.28
C LYS A 281 25.70 11.62 -13.54
N ASN A 282 25.77 12.35 -12.44
CA ASN A 282 24.62 12.64 -11.59
C ASN A 282 23.90 11.37 -11.10
N ILE A 283 24.66 10.31 -10.84
CA ILE A 283 24.16 9.07 -10.30
C ILE A 283 23.79 9.30 -8.83
N LYS A 284 22.62 8.81 -8.44
CA LYS A 284 22.09 8.96 -7.09
C LYS A 284 22.65 7.89 -6.15
N PRO A 285 23.47 8.24 -5.14
CA PRO A 285 23.88 7.29 -4.11
C PRO A 285 22.71 6.96 -3.22
N MET A 286 22.65 5.70 -2.73
CA MET A 286 21.61 5.21 -1.83
C MET A 286 22.11 5.29 -0.38
N ALA A 287 22.18 6.50 0.19
CA ALA A 287 22.61 6.69 1.57
C ALA A 287 21.72 5.93 2.54
N ALA A 288 22.33 5.25 3.53
CA ALA A 288 21.62 4.58 4.59
C ALA A 288 20.95 5.59 5.53
N VAL A 289 19.75 5.29 5.98
CA VAL A 289 18.93 6.15 6.84
C VAL A 289 18.44 5.42 8.07
N ASP A 290 17.75 4.30 7.84
CA ASP A 290 17.17 3.48 8.90
C ASP A 290 16.89 2.07 8.34
N PRO A 291 17.22 1.00 9.08
CA PRO A 291 17.01 -0.39 8.63
C PRO A 291 15.58 -0.71 8.19
N LEU A 292 14.58 0.01 8.72
CA LEU A 292 13.17 -0.16 8.31
C LEU A 292 12.93 0.22 6.85
N VAL A 293 13.70 1.16 6.31
CA VAL A 293 13.44 1.76 4.98
C VAL A 293 14.60 1.61 4.01
N ASP A 294 15.78 1.17 4.44
CA ASP A 294 16.96 1.06 3.58
C ASP A 294 16.78 0.04 2.45
N LYS A 295 15.85 -0.91 2.61
CA LYS A 295 15.43 -1.85 1.56
C LYS A 295 14.61 -1.18 0.42
N CYS A 296 14.23 0.09 0.54
CA CYS A 296 13.42 0.78 -0.45
C CYS A 296 14.13 0.84 -1.80
N ILE A 297 13.47 0.34 -2.85
CA ILE A 297 13.92 0.36 -4.24
C ILE A 297 13.37 1.56 -5.04
N GLU A 298 12.66 2.47 -4.36
CA GLU A 298 12.08 3.69 -4.91
C GLU A 298 11.09 3.49 -6.09
N CYS A 299 10.43 2.33 -6.17
CA CYS A 299 9.51 1.97 -7.25
C CYS A 299 8.21 2.79 -7.31
N GLY A 300 7.78 3.43 -6.21
CA GLY A 300 6.59 4.28 -6.17
C GLY A 300 5.24 3.60 -5.91
N PHE A 301 5.14 2.27 -5.84
CA PHE A 301 3.86 1.56 -5.62
C PHE A 301 3.11 1.95 -4.34
N CYS A 302 3.81 2.52 -3.36
CA CYS A 302 3.21 3.03 -2.13
C CYS A 302 2.52 4.40 -2.29
N GLU A 303 2.77 5.14 -3.38
CA GLU A 303 2.30 6.53 -3.53
C GLU A 303 0.79 6.66 -3.73
N PRO A 304 0.11 5.82 -4.54
CA PRO A 304 -1.32 5.96 -4.79
C PRO A 304 -2.18 5.92 -3.53
N ASN A 305 -1.76 5.15 -2.52
CA ASN A 305 -2.51 4.98 -1.27
C ASN A 305 -2.21 6.04 -0.20
N CYS A 306 -1.22 6.92 -0.44
CA CYS A 306 -0.83 7.92 0.54
C CYS A 306 -1.77 9.14 0.53
N PRO A 307 -2.40 9.49 1.67
CA PRO A 307 -3.29 10.64 1.74
C PRO A 307 -2.60 11.99 1.54
N SER A 308 -1.28 12.06 1.77
CA SER A 308 -0.50 13.29 1.58
C SER A 308 0.12 13.44 0.20
N ARG A 309 -0.04 12.47 -0.71
CA ARG A 309 0.64 12.45 -2.03
C ARG A 309 0.45 13.71 -2.89
N ALA A 310 -0.62 14.44 -2.67
CA ALA A 310 -0.93 15.66 -3.42
C ALA A 310 -0.87 16.93 -2.57
N LEU A 311 -0.43 16.82 -1.33
CA LEU A 311 -0.24 17.92 -0.40
C LEU A 311 1.24 18.18 -0.14
N THR A 312 1.97 17.11 0.21
CA THR A 312 3.38 17.14 0.63
C THR A 312 4.10 15.91 0.08
N LEU A 313 4.91 15.22 0.89
CA LEU A 313 5.68 14.06 0.48
C LEU A 313 4.88 12.76 0.53
N SER A 314 5.06 11.91 -0.48
CA SER A 314 4.64 10.51 -0.50
C SER A 314 5.61 9.62 0.32
N PRO A 315 5.28 8.34 0.58
CA PRO A 315 6.19 7.47 1.34
C PRO A 315 7.57 7.32 0.69
N ARG A 316 7.64 7.14 -0.63
CA ARG A 316 8.91 7.08 -1.38
C ARG A 316 9.68 8.39 -1.26
N GLN A 317 9.01 9.52 -1.45
CA GLN A 317 9.65 10.85 -1.37
C GLN A 317 10.17 11.14 0.03
N ARG A 318 9.48 10.68 1.11
CA ARG A 318 10.00 10.77 2.47
C ARG A 318 11.33 10.04 2.63
N ILE A 319 11.44 8.82 2.10
CA ILE A 319 12.67 8.03 2.17
C ILE A 319 13.77 8.73 1.35
N ALA A 320 13.46 9.19 0.13
CA ALA A 320 14.40 9.89 -0.72
C ALA A 320 14.92 11.20 -0.09
N GLY A 321 14.02 11.98 0.54
CA GLY A 321 14.40 13.20 1.27
C GLY A 321 15.33 12.92 2.45
N LEU A 322 15.05 11.89 3.24
CA LEU A 322 15.95 11.48 4.35
C LEU A 322 17.30 10.99 3.86
N ARG A 323 17.34 10.26 2.73
CA ARG A 323 18.60 9.84 2.10
C ARG A 323 19.46 11.03 1.72
N GLU A 324 18.87 12.07 1.14
CA GLU A 324 19.62 13.29 0.78
C GLU A 324 20.09 14.05 2.04
N ILE A 325 19.25 14.18 3.07
CA ILE A 325 19.65 14.75 4.36
C ILE A 325 20.82 13.96 4.98
N ALA A 326 20.76 12.63 4.94
CA ALA A 326 21.83 11.76 5.46
C ALA A 326 23.12 11.92 4.64
N ARG A 327 23.02 11.98 3.31
CA ARG A 327 24.16 12.20 2.40
C ARG A 327 24.86 13.52 2.69
N LEU A 328 24.12 14.61 2.72
CA LEU A 328 24.65 15.96 2.98
C LEU A 328 25.35 16.03 4.36
N ARG A 329 24.73 15.40 5.37
CA ARG A 329 25.30 15.35 6.72
C ARG A 329 26.61 14.55 6.75
N ALA A 330 26.67 13.41 6.08
CA ALA A 330 27.86 12.57 6.02
C ALA A 330 29.00 13.23 5.21
N ALA A 331 28.67 13.92 4.13
CA ALA A 331 29.65 14.62 3.28
C ALA A 331 30.16 15.92 3.92
N GLY A 332 29.43 16.52 4.86
CA GLY A 332 29.75 17.85 5.41
C GLY A 332 29.60 18.97 4.37
N GLU A 333 28.83 18.72 3.31
CA GLU A 333 28.60 19.64 2.19
C GLU A 333 27.33 20.48 2.41
N ASP A 334 27.33 21.70 1.85
CA ASP A 334 26.14 22.57 1.73
C ASP A 334 25.26 22.63 3.00
N ALA A 335 25.82 23.20 4.07
CA ALA A 335 25.12 23.33 5.37
C ALA A 335 23.79 24.09 5.25
N GLY A 336 23.70 25.06 4.31
CA GLY A 336 22.46 25.80 4.06
C GLY A 336 21.35 24.91 3.50
N ARG A 337 21.68 24.07 2.52
CA ARG A 337 20.75 23.11 1.93
C ARG A 337 20.34 22.03 2.95
N LEU A 338 21.30 21.51 3.73
CA LEU A 338 21.02 20.55 4.80
C LEU A 338 20.03 21.11 5.81
N GLN A 339 20.22 22.36 6.25
CA GLN A 339 19.31 23.00 7.20
C GLN A 339 17.91 23.20 6.58
N ALA A 340 17.83 23.76 5.36
CA ALA A 340 16.57 24.00 4.67
C ALA A 340 15.76 22.72 4.44
N LEU A 341 16.44 21.62 4.03
CA LEU A 341 15.78 20.33 3.88
C LEU A 341 15.30 19.76 5.21
N SER A 342 16.12 19.86 6.27
CA SER A 342 15.76 19.35 7.59
C SER A 342 14.55 20.09 8.17
N ASP A 343 14.52 21.41 8.09
CA ASP A 343 13.42 22.24 8.58
C ASP A 343 12.12 21.98 7.80
N SER A 344 12.22 21.88 6.48
CA SER A 344 11.08 21.56 5.62
C SER A 344 10.55 20.14 5.85
N TYR A 345 11.42 19.19 6.17
CA TYR A 345 11.08 17.79 6.35
C TYR A 345 10.20 17.53 7.58
N GLU A 346 10.29 18.35 8.63
CA GLU A 346 9.45 18.23 9.81
C GLU A 346 7.96 18.28 9.42
N TYR A 347 7.55 19.32 8.71
CA TYR A 347 6.16 19.43 8.24
C TYR A 347 5.86 18.47 7.11
N GLN A 348 6.64 18.51 6.03
CA GLN A 348 6.31 17.79 4.80
C GLN A 348 6.47 16.26 4.93
N GLY A 349 7.44 15.82 5.70
CA GLY A 349 7.74 14.40 5.92
C GLY A 349 7.02 13.83 7.13
N VAL A 350 7.28 14.41 8.31
CA VAL A 350 6.90 13.83 9.60
C VAL A 350 5.46 14.17 9.98
N GLU A 351 5.07 15.45 9.96
CA GLU A 351 3.76 15.85 10.45
C GLU A 351 2.63 15.42 9.53
N THR A 352 2.76 15.58 8.22
CA THR A 352 1.72 15.22 7.24
C THR A 352 1.62 13.71 6.97
N CYS A 353 2.45 12.88 7.58
CA CYS A 353 2.25 11.43 7.54
C CYS A 353 1.06 11.04 8.42
N ALA A 354 0.08 10.37 7.84
CA ALA A 354 -1.07 9.83 8.58
C ALA A 354 -0.71 8.62 9.46
N ALA A 355 0.42 7.97 9.22
CA ALA A 355 0.84 6.71 9.84
C ALA A 355 -0.25 5.63 9.77
N ASP A 356 -0.94 5.57 8.63
CA ASP A 356 -2.07 4.67 8.35
C ASP A 356 -1.65 3.27 7.91
N SER A 357 -0.36 3.08 7.64
CA SER A 357 0.28 1.83 7.21
C SER A 357 -0.18 1.29 5.83
N LEU A 358 -1.03 2.00 5.09
CA LEU A 358 -1.49 1.55 3.77
C LEU A 358 -0.34 1.46 2.75
N CYS A 359 0.72 2.24 2.95
CA CYS A 359 1.92 2.16 2.11
C CYS A 359 2.62 0.80 2.17
N SER A 360 2.51 0.06 3.27
CA SER A 360 3.12 -1.27 3.39
C SER A 360 2.36 -2.36 2.65
N LEU A 361 1.05 -2.20 2.45
CA LEU A 361 0.21 -3.19 1.78
C LEU A 361 0.52 -3.31 0.27
N THR A 362 0.97 -2.23 -0.33
CA THR A 362 1.36 -2.20 -1.76
C THR A 362 2.87 -2.18 -1.96
N CYS A 363 3.64 -2.13 -0.88
CA CYS A 363 5.09 -2.15 -0.95
C CYS A 363 5.60 -3.57 -1.23
N PRO A 364 6.26 -3.83 -2.37
CA PRO A 364 6.72 -5.17 -2.72
C PRO A 364 7.83 -5.69 -1.78
N VAL A 365 8.46 -4.80 -1.00
CA VAL A 365 9.48 -5.15 0.02
C VAL A 365 8.97 -4.94 1.45
N GLY A 366 7.67 -4.74 1.64
CA GLY A 366 7.00 -4.71 2.96
C GLY A 366 7.33 -3.51 3.84
N ILE A 367 7.76 -2.37 3.28
CA ILE A 367 8.15 -1.19 4.06
C ILE A 367 6.95 -0.43 4.56
N ASN A 368 6.87 -0.23 5.87
CA ASN A 368 5.94 0.69 6.53
C ASN A 368 6.64 2.01 6.88
N THR A 369 6.54 2.99 5.99
CA THR A 369 7.11 4.33 6.23
C THR A 369 6.46 5.02 7.44
N GLY A 370 5.20 4.68 7.75
CA GLY A 370 4.49 5.20 8.93
C GLY A 370 5.19 4.87 10.23
N THR A 371 5.75 3.65 10.37
CA THR A 371 6.52 3.24 11.56
C THR A 371 7.75 4.11 11.75
N MET A 372 8.52 4.38 10.68
CA MET A 372 9.66 5.30 10.74
C MET A 372 9.23 6.71 11.17
N MET A 373 8.13 7.24 10.62
CA MET A 373 7.63 8.57 11.02
C MET A 373 7.23 8.62 12.49
N LEU A 374 6.66 7.55 13.04
CA LEU A 374 6.34 7.47 14.46
C LEU A 374 7.62 7.45 15.33
N GLN A 375 8.66 6.78 14.88
CA GLN A 375 9.97 6.79 15.56
C GLN A 375 10.63 8.17 15.53
N LEU A 376 10.55 8.87 14.39
CA LEU A 376 11.05 10.25 14.31
C LEU A 376 10.30 11.17 15.27
N ARG A 377 8.96 11.10 15.31
CA ARG A 377 8.15 11.84 16.29
C ARG A 377 8.57 11.54 17.75
N ALA A 378 8.91 10.28 18.04
CA ALA A 378 9.34 9.90 19.38
C ALA A 378 10.75 10.47 19.73
N ARG A 379 11.67 10.48 18.77
CA ARG A 379 13.03 11.03 18.94
C ARG A 379 13.03 12.56 19.12
N GLU A 380 12.17 13.26 18.40
CA GLU A 380 12.05 14.73 18.45
C GLU A 380 11.31 15.22 19.70
N ARG A 381 10.62 14.34 20.41
CA ARG A 381 9.85 14.71 21.59
C ARG A 381 10.73 14.92 22.80
N GLY A 382 10.82 16.16 23.24
CA GLY A 382 11.60 16.55 24.42
C GLY A 382 10.96 16.13 25.76
N ALA A 383 11.69 16.37 26.84
CA ALA A 383 11.27 16.05 28.22
C ALA A 383 9.89 16.61 28.59
N LEU A 384 9.57 17.85 28.19
CA LEU A 384 8.27 18.47 28.41
C LEU A 384 7.12 17.71 27.74
N GLY A 385 7.33 17.26 26.49
CA GLY A 385 6.33 16.48 25.77
C GLY A 385 6.03 15.15 26.44
N ASN A 386 7.07 14.46 26.92
CA ASN A 386 6.93 13.22 27.68
C ASN A 386 6.25 13.45 29.04
N TRP A 387 6.60 14.52 29.75
CA TRP A 387 5.94 14.88 31.01
C TRP A 387 4.44 15.15 30.83
N VAL A 388 4.06 15.94 29.80
CA VAL A 388 2.65 16.14 29.43
C VAL A 388 1.98 14.81 29.08
N GLY A 389 2.62 13.98 28.26
CA GLY A 389 2.13 12.67 27.89
C GLY A 389 1.81 11.78 29.09
N ASN A 390 2.72 11.74 30.08
CA ASN A 390 2.55 10.98 31.33
C ASN A 390 1.37 11.54 32.14
N ARG A 391 1.23 12.86 32.27
CA ARG A 391 0.10 13.47 32.97
C ARG A 391 -1.24 13.15 32.32
N VAL A 392 -1.31 13.27 30.98
CA VAL A 392 -2.52 12.94 30.20
C VAL A 392 -2.86 11.45 30.34
N ALA A 393 -1.89 10.55 30.26
CA ALA A 393 -2.09 9.11 30.41
C ALA A 393 -2.58 8.75 31.82
N GLY A 394 -1.93 9.30 32.86
CA GLY A 394 -2.30 9.03 34.26
C GLY A 394 -3.64 9.60 34.70
N GLN A 395 -4.07 10.70 34.08
CA GLN A 395 -5.36 11.36 34.38
C GLN A 395 -6.36 11.28 33.21
N PHE A 396 -6.34 10.19 32.46
CA PHE A 396 -7.09 10.05 31.23
C PHE A 396 -8.61 10.19 31.42
N SER A 397 -9.17 9.77 32.54
CA SER A 397 -10.60 9.98 32.89
C SER A 397 -10.96 11.47 33.01
N VAL A 398 -10.08 12.28 33.59
CA VAL A 398 -10.27 13.74 33.71
C VAL A 398 -10.20 14.38 32.32
N VAL A 399 -9.22 13.97 31.50
CA VAL A 399 -9.06 14.50 30.13
C VAL A 399 -10.29 14.16 29.28
N THR A 400 -10.82 12.95 29.36
CA THR A 400 -12.04 12.56 28.61
C THR A 400 -13.28 13.29 29.13
N ALA A 401 -13.40 13.51 30.44
CA ALA A 401 -14.47 14.30 31.01
C ALA A 401 -14.40 15.76 30.52
N ALA A 402 -13.21 16.38 30.57
CA ALA A 402 -13.00 17.73 30.05
C ALA A 402 -13.33 17.85 28.56
N THR A 403 -12.95 16.83 27.77
CA THR A 403 -13.29 16.77 26.32
C THR A 403 -14.81 16.74 26.11
N ARG A 404 -15.56 15.94 26.88
CA ARG A 404 -17.03 15.90 26.80
C ARG A 404 -17.68 17.24 27.18
N TRP A 405 -17.20 17.86 28.25
CA TRP A 405 -17.66 19.21 28.67
C TRP A 405 -17.38 20.26 27.59
N GLY A 406 -16.16 20.24 27.03
CA GLY A 406 -15.80 21.13 25.93
C GLY A 406 -16.67 20.91 24.69
N LEU A 407 -16.96 19.67 24.31
CA LEU A 407 -17.88 19.35 23.20
C LEU A 407 -19.32 19.78 23.50
N ALA A 408 -19.81 19.63 24.75
CA ALA A 408 -21.13 20.09 25.14
C ALA A 408 -21.25 21.63 25.06
N ALA A 409 -20.26 22.36 25.59
CA ALA A 409 -20.21 23.82 25.52
C ALA A 409 -20.10 24.31 24.06
N ALA A 410 -19.23 23.70 23.26
CA ALA A 410 -19.07 24.01 21.84
C ALA A 410 -20.36 23.74 21.04
N ASN A 411 -21.06 22.63 21.35
CA ASN A 411 -22.35 22.34 20.73
C ASN A 411 -23.46 23.30 21.13
N LEU A 412 -23.47 23.73 22.39
CA LEU A 412 -24.39 24.80 22.84
C LEU A 412 -24.11 26.10 22.09
N SER A 413 -22.87 26.55 22.03
CA SER A 413 -22.43 27.69 21.23
C SER A 413 -22.84 27.53 19.74
N HIS A 414 -22.67 26.35 19.18
CA HIS A 414 -23.08 26.05 17.79
C HIS A 414 -24.61 26.15 17.60
N ARG A 415 -25.39 25.75 18.60
CA ARG A 415 -26.86 25.89 18.55
C ARG A 415 -27.30 27.35 18.56
N LEU A 416 -26.60 28.22 19.32
CA LEU A 416 -26.90 29.63 19.47
C LEU A 416 -26.40 30.50 18.31
N LEU A 417 -25.15 30.26 17.87
CA LEU A 417 -24.46 31.12 16.90
C LEU A 417 -24.49 30.58 15.46
N GLY A 418 -24.78 29.30 15.30
CA GLY A 418 -24.70 28.62 13.99
C GLY A 418 -23.27 28.30 13.55
N SER A 419 -23.16 27.50 12.47
CA SER A 419 -21.89 26.97 12.00
C SER A 419 -20.93 28.03 11.44
N HIS A 420 -21.47 29.09 10.78
CA HIS A 420 -20.66 30.10 10.13
C HIS A 420 -19.95 31.00 11.14
N ILE A 421 -20.67 31.51 12.14
CA ILE A 421 -20.12 32.40 13.18
C ILE A 421 -19.11 31.61 14.02
N GLN A 422 -19.47 30.41 14.46
CA GLN A 422 -18.56 29.59 15.26
C GLN A 422 -17.30 29.17 14.46
N GLY A 423 -17.43 28.86 13.17
CA GLY A 423 -16.30 28.62 12.29
C GLY A 423 -15.36 29.82 12.16
N ALA A 424 -15.92 31.05 12.03
CA ALA A 424 -15.14 32.27 11.98
C ALA A 424 -14.39 32.54 13.31
N ILE A 425 -15.05 32.38 14.45
CA ILE A 425 -14.46 32.53 15.78
C ILE A 425 -13.30 31.54 15.97
N THR A 426 -13.54 30.25 15.73
CA THR A 426 -12.49 29.22 15.88
C THR A 426 -11.38 29.42 14.87
N GLY A 427 -11.65 29.89 13.65
CA GLY A 427 -10.65 30.25 12.65
C GLY A 427 -9.75 31.41 13.10
N THR A 428 -10.31 32.43 13.76
CA THR A 428 -9.51 33.53 14.31
C THR A 428 -8.62 33.02 15.45
N PHE A 429 -9.16 32.29 16.41
CA PHE A 429 -8.36 31.72 17.50
C PHE A 429 -7.29 30.73 16.99
N ARG A 430 -7.59 29.98 15.94
CA ARG A 430 -6.62 29.10 15.29
C ARG A 430 -5.43 29.91 14.76
N LYS A 431 -5.66 31.00 14.02
CA LYS A 431 -4.59 31.86 13.51
C LYS A 431 -3.75 32.46 14.65
N LEU A 432 -4.40 32.93 15.72
CA LEU A 432 -3.72 33.48 16.90
C LEU A 432 -2.88 32.46 17.67
N SER A 433 -3.25 31.18 17.60
CA SER A 433 -2.51 30.06 18.25
C SER A 433 -1.42 29.42 17.38
N GLY A 434 -1.14 29.97 16.20
CA GLY A 434 -0.22 29.35 15.24
C GLY A 434 -0.74 28.00 14.72
N ASP A 435 -1.99 27.97 14.34
CA ASP A 435 -2.69 26.81 13.75
C ASP A 435 -2.85 25.57 14.65
N ARG A 436 -2.68 25.74 15.97
CA ARG A 436 -2.74 24.63 16.94
C ARG A 436 -4.16 24.28 17.41
N LEU A 437 -5.11 25.21 17.35
CA LEU A 437 -6.48 24.96 17.80
C LEU A 437 -7.34 24.32 16.69
N PRO A 438 -8.31 23.44 17.06
CA PRO A 438 -9.23 22.83 16.12
C PRO A 438 -10.08 23.87 15.38
N LEU A 439 -10.26 23.68 14.07
CA LEU A 439 -11.21 24.44 13.27
C LEU A 439 -12.59 23.80 13.38
N TRP A 440 -13.61 24.59 13.75
CA TRP A 440 -14.99 24.10 13.84
C TRP A 440 -15.63 23.94 12.47
N ASN A 441 -16.39 22.88 12.29
CA ASN A 441 -17.24 22.66 11.12
C ASN A 441 -18.61 22.09 11.55
N ARG A 442 -19.58 22.08 10.64
CA ARG A 442 -20.96 21.64 10.93
C ARG A 442 -21.12 20.18 11.33
N TYR A 443 -20.13 19.34 11.02
CA TYR A 443 -20.13 17.91 11.33
C TYR A 443 -19.35 17.56 12.59
N MET A 444 -18.90 18.57 13.33
CA MET A 444 -18.26 18.32 14.63
C MET A 444 -19.23 17.63 15.58
N PRO A 445 -18.73 16.67 16.39
CA PRO A 445 -19.57 15.85 17.24
C PRO A 445 -20.15 16.64 18.43
N SER A 446 -21.31 16.18 18.90
CA SER A 446 -21.80 16.55 20.24
C SER A 446 -21.09 15.72 21.33
N ALA A 447 -21.36 16.03 22.60
CA ALA A 447 -20.96 15.11 23.69
C ALA A 447 -21.73 13.79 23.61
N SER A 448 -21.03 12.66 23.79
CA SER A 448 -21.62 11.34 23.75
C SER A 448 -22.27 10.95 25.08
N ALA A 449 -23.31 10.12 25.01
CA ALA A 449 -23.86 9.37 26.14
C ALA A 449 -23.29 7.95 26.20
N LEU A 450 -23.14 7.41 27.39
CA LEU A 450 -22.84 5.99 27.62
C LEU A 450 -24.14 5.22 27.93
N PRO A 451 -24.25 3.96 27.47
CA PRO A 451 -25.37 3.14 27.85
C PRO A 451 -25.31 2.83 29.36
N GLU A 452 -26.44 2.91 30.01
CA GLU A 452 -26.63 2.31 31.33
C GLU A 452 -26.94 0.81 31.12
N ILE A 453 -26.01 -0.03 31.52
CA ILE A 453 -26.12 -1.47 31.41
C ILE A 453 -25.93 -2.05 32.81
N GLU A 454 -27.01 -2.56 33.39
CA GLU A 454 -26.94 -3.37 34.58
C GLU A 454 -26.76 -4.84 34.16
N PRO A 455 -25.71 -5.52 34.64
CA PRO A 455 -25.55 -6.96 34.41
C PRO A 455 -26.75 -7.72 34.99
N ASN A 456 -27.33 -8.64 34.23
CA ASN A 456 -28.31 -9.57 34.72
C ASN A 456 -27.67 -10.95 34.98
N PRO A 457 -27.23 -11.26 36.21
CA PRO A 457 -26.52 -12.51 36.48
C PRO A 457 -27.38 -13.78 36.29
N ALA A 458 -28.70 -13.62 36.18
CA ALA A 458 -29.63 -14.72 35.90
C ALA A 458 -29.94 -14.91 34.41
N SER A 459 -29.21 -14.25 33.51
CA SER A 459 -29.42 -14.35 32.05
C SER A 459 -28.78 -15.62 31.50
N ASP A 460 -29.55 -16.44 30.78
CA ASP A 460 -29.06 -17.60 30.02
C ASP A 460 -28.53 -17.21 28.63
N ARG A 461 -28.50 -15.91 28.31
CA ARG A 461 -28.02 -15.40 27.01
C ARG A 461 -26.52 -15.51 26.90
N PRO A 462 -25.98 -15.77 25.68
CA PRO A 462 -24.56 -15.72 25.44
C PRO A 462 -24.00 -14.33 25.76
N ARG A 463 -22.87 -14.29 26.46
CA ARG A 463 -22.24 -13.05 26.92
C ARG A 463 -21.34 -12.49 25.84
N VAL A 464 -21.28 -11.16 25.74
CA VAL A 464 -20.32 -10.42 24.92
C VAL A 464 -19.80 -9.23 25.71
N VAL A 465 -18.48 -9.09 25.77
CA VAL A 465 -17.85 -7.89 26.35
C VAL A 465 -17.77 -6.81 25.26
N TYR A 466 -18.44 -5.71 25.50
CA TYR A 466 -18.39 -4.56 24.60
C TYR A 466 -17.42 -3.50 25.16
N PHE A 467 -16.38 -3.21 24.39
CA PHE A 467 -15.43 -2.14 24.69
C PHE A 467 -15.68 -0.92 23.78
N PRO A 468 -16.46 0.08 24.26
CA PRO A 468 -16.63 1.33 23.54
C PRO A 468 -15.32 2.12 23.56
N SER A 469 -14.83 2.54 22.41
CA SER A 469 -13.59 3.33 22.28
C SER A 469 -13.67 4.68 22.98
N CYS A 470 -12.53 5.30 23.28
CA CYS A 470 -12.54 6.65 23.88
C CYS A 470 -13.16 7.68 22.91
N ALA A 471 -13.03 7.48 21.59
CA ALA A 471 -13.66 8.33 20.59
C ALA A 471 -15.20 8.24 20.65
N SER A 472 -15.77 7.04 20.62
CA SER A 472 -17.22 6.82 20.66
C SER A 472 -17.86 7.23 22.01
N ARG A 473 -17.10 7.06 23.11
CA ARG A 473 -17.55 7.51 24.45
C ARG A 473 -17.61 9.03 24.63
N ASN A 474 -16.83 9.77 23.86
CA ASN A 474 -16.77 11.24 24.00
C ASN A 474 -17.49 11.97 22.86
N MET A 475 -17.57 11.38 21.66
CA MET A 475 -18.03 12.04 20.43
C MET A 475 -19.36 11.41 19.98
N GLY A 476 -20.46 12.06 20.32
CA GLY A 476 -21.80 11.70 19.87
C GLY A 476 -22.13 12.18 18.45
N PRO A 477 -23.39 12.02 18.01
CA PRO A 477 -23.84 12.49 16.69
C PRO A 477 -23.65 14.00 16.50
N ALA A 478 -23.43 14.41 15.26
CA ALA A 478 -23.32 15.83 14.92
C ALA A 478 -24.71 16.50 14.93
N LYS A 479 -24.75 17.82 15.07
CA LYS A 479 -26.00 18.59 14.96
C LYS A 479 -26.62 18.43 13.57
N GLY A 480 -27.89 18.05 13.52
CA GLY A 480 -28.62 17.82 12.26
C GLY A 480 -28.43 16.43 11.68
N ASP A 481 -27.70 15.55 12.35
CA ASP A 481 -27.66 14.13 12.03
C ASP A 481 -29.05 13.51 12.31
N PRO A 482 -29.68 12.78 11.36
CA PRO A 482 -30.92 12.06 11.61
C PRO A 482 -30.84 11.05 12.74
N GLU A 483 -29.66 10.47 12.97
CA GLU A 483 -29.41 9.58 14.11
C GLU A 483 -29.03 10.41 15.34
N THR A 484 -29.78 10.23 16.41
CA THR A 484 -29.60 10.99 17.65
C THR A 484 -28.93 10.21 18.76
N ASP A 485 -28.98 8.86 18.68
CA ASP A 485 -28.36 7.98 19.67
C ASP A 485 -26.85 7.95 19.51
N ALA A 486 -26.11 8.00 20.60
CA ALA A 486 -24.66 7.81 20.59
C ALA A 486 -24.29 6.38 20.20
N LEU A 487 -23.17 6.21 19.49
CA LEU A 487 -22.70 4.89 19.02
C LEU A 487 -22.63 3.83 20.13
N PRO A 488 -22.16 4.12 21.37
CA PRO A 488 -22.15 3.11 22.42
C PRO A 488 -23.55 2.60 22.80
N VAL A 489 -24.55 3.50 22.81
CA VAL A 489 -25.95 3.14 23.09
C VAL A 489 -26.51 2.26 21.97
N LYS A 490 -26.30 2.68 20.74
CA LYS A 490 -26.76 1.97 19.54
C LYS A 490 -26.12 0.57 19.42
N THR A 491 -24.80 0.47 19.64
CA THR A 491 -24.09 -0.83 19.61
C THR A 491 -24.59 -1.78 20.67
N ALA A 492 -24.77 -1.30 21.91
CA ALA A 492 -25.31 -2.14 22.98
C ALA A 492 -26.75 -2.61 22.69
N ALA A 493 -27.59 -1.74 22.11
CA ALA A 493 -28.94 -2.09 21.69
C ALA A 493 -28.94 -3.15 20.58
N LEU A 494 -28.09 -3.02 19.57
CA LEU A 494 -27.94 -3.99 18.48
C LEU A 494 -27.48 -5.36 19.00
N LEU A 495 -26.48 -5.40 19.87
CA LEU A 495 -26.00 -6.65 20.47
C LEU A 495 -27.08 -7.36 21.29
N ARG A 496 -27.89 -6.59 22.04
CA ARG A 496 -29.05 -7.13 22.75
C ARG A 496 -30.13 -7.61 21.79
N LYS A 497 -30.39 -6.90 20.70
CA LYS A 497 -31.32 -7.30 19.64
C LYS A 497 -30.90 -8.66 19.03
N ALA A 498 -29.58 -8.90 18.89
CA ALA A 498 -29.00 -10.16 18.44
C ALA A 498 -28.99 -11.27 19.56
N GLY A 499 -29.59 -11.02 20.72
CA GLY A 499 -29.74 -12.00 21.80
C GLY A 499 -28.56 -12.10 22.75
N PHE A 500 -27.63 -11.15 22.78
CA PHE A 500 -26.50 -11.16 23.70
C PHE A 500 -26.81 -10.48 25.04
N GLU A 501 -26.19 -10.97 26.09
CA GLU A 501 -25.96 -10.24 27.33
C GLU A 501 -24.70 -9.37 27.14
N VAL A 502 -24.86 -8.04 27.20
CA VAL A 502 -23.76 -7.08 26.95
C VAL A 502 -23.11 -6.72 28.29
N ILE A 503 -21.81 -6.97 28.37
CA ILE A 503 -20.98 -6.66 29.54
C ILE A 503 -20.06 -5.48 29.17
N LEU A 504 -20.01 -4.46 30.01
CA LEU A 504 -19.05 -3.37 29.90
C LEU A 504 -17.89 -3.57 30.90
N PRO A 505 -16.63 -3.29 30.49
CA PRO A 505 -15.51 -3.36 31.41
C PRO A 505 -15.61 -2.28 32.49
N ASP A 506 -15.09 -2.58 33.67
CA ASP A 506 -15.01 -1.64 34.80
C ASP A 506 -14.08 -0.44 34.43
N GLN A 507 -14.20 0.66 35.17
CA GLN A 507 -13.35 1.87 35.03
C GLN A 507 -13.22 2.40 33.58
N ARG A 508 -14.19 2.10 32.73
CA ARG A 508 -14.19 2.43 31.31
C ARG A 508 -13.83 3.87 30.98
N ALA A 509 -14.06 4.84 31.90
CA ALA A 509 -13.72 6.26 31.70
C ALA A 509 -12.20 6.48 31.54
N SER A 510 -11.35 5.66 32.20
CA SER A 510 -9.90 5.77 32.14
C SER A 510 -9.27 4.91 31.03
N LEU A 511 -10.01 3.93 30.48
CA LEU A 511 -9.47 2.98 29.51
C LEU A 511 -9.24 3.62 28.14
N CYS A 512 -8.09 3.33 27.54
CA CYS A 512 -7.71 3.75 26.18
C CYS A 512 -6.83 2.67 25.55
N CYS A 513 -7.06 2.33 24.30
CA CYS A 513 -6.22 1.37 23.56
C CYS A 513 -4.76 1.84 23.37
N GLY A 514 -4.43 3.09 23.70
CA GLY A 514 -3.09 3.67 23.55
C GLY A 514 -2.83 4.32 22.18
N GLN A 515 -3.68 4.14 21.18
CA GLN A 515 -3.46 4.68 19.82
C GLN A 515 -3.24 6.20 19.78
N PRO A 516 -3.95 7.06 20.53
CA PRO A 516 -3.70 8.50 20.55
C PRO A 516 -2.28 8.87 21.02
N PHE A 517 -1.70 8.09 21.92
CA PHE A 517 -0.32 8.29 22.40
C PHE A 517 0.70 7.80 21.36
N ALA A 518 0.50 6.60 20.80
CA ALA A 518 1.38 6.04 19.78
C ALA A 518 1.49 6.96 18.55
N SER A 519 0.37 7.50 18.06
CA SER A 519 0.35 8.41 16.91
C SER A 519 1.14 9.70 17.12
N LYS A 520 1.35 10.08 18.38
CA LYS A 520 2.09 11.28 18.79
C LYS A 520 3.56 11.01 19.17
N GLY A 521 4.07 9.79 18.99
CA GLY A 521 5.43 9.42 19.37
C GLY A 521 5.60 9.28 20.88
N LEU A 522 4.60 8.72 21.58
CA LEU A 522 4.61 8.43 23.02
C LEU A 522 4.41 6.92 23.25
N PRO A 523 5.39 6.06 22.87
CA PRO A 523 5.23 4.62 22.90
C PRO A 523 5.02 4.05 24.30
N GLU A 524 5.75 4.53 25.31
CA GLU A 524 5.63 4.06 26.69
C GLU A 524 4.23 4.27 27.28
N GLN A 525 3.64 5.47 27.06
CA GLN A 525 2.30 5.81 27.49
C GLN A 525 1.26 4.99 26.72
N ALA A 526 1.52 4.75 25.45
CA ALA A 526 0.67 3.93 24.60
C ALA A 526 0.59 2.48 25.08
N GLU A 527 1.72 1.89 25.44
CA GLU A 527 1.81 0.54 25.99
C GLU A 527 1.21 0.44 27.40
N ALA A 528 1.45 1.44 28.25
CA ALA A 528 0.86 1.49 29.58
C ALA A 528 -0.67 1.49 29.51
N LYS A 529 -1.26 2.31 28.65
CA LYS A 529 -2.72 2.37 28.44
C LYS A 529 -3.26 1.08 27.82
N GLN A 530 -2.51 0.44 26.94
CA GLN A 530 -2.88 -0.84 26.36
C GLN A 530 -2.94 -1.95 27.42
N ARG A 531 -1.92 -2.05 28.29
CA ARG A 531 -1.91 -3.02 29.41
C ARG A 531 -3.11 -2.82 30.36
N GLU A 532 -3.46 -1.57 30.67
CA GLU A 532 -4.67 -1.28 31.48
C GLU A 532 -5.95 -1.81 30.83
N VAL A 533 -6.11 -1.59 29.53
CA VAL A 533 -7.28 -2.09 28.78
C VAL A 533 -7.29 -3.63 28.76
N GLU A 534 -6.16 -4.26 28.44
CA GLU A 534 -6.08 -5.72 28.40
C GLU A 534 -6.43 -6.36 29.74
N GLY A 535 -5.96 -5.79 30.86
CA GLY A 535 -6.32 -6.24 32.20
C GLY A 535 -7.83 -6.12 32.50
N ALA A 536 -8.43 -4.96 32.12
CA ALA A 536 -9.86 -4.76 32.31
C ALA A 536 -10.72 -5.67 31.42
N LEU A 537 -10.30 -5.89 30.17
CA LEU A 537 -10.97 -6.80 29.25
C LEU A 537 -10.85 -8.26 29.67
N ARG A 538 -9.70 -8.68 30.19
CA ARG A 538 -9.49 -10.01 30.73
C ARG A 538 -10.45 -10.30 31.89
N LYS A 539 -10.55 -9.37 32.84
CA LYS A 539 -11.49 -9.47 33.95
C LYS A 539 -12.94 -9.56 33.46
N ALA A 540 -13.34 -8.67 32.54
CA ALA A 540 -14.72 -8.61 32.03
C ALA A 540 -15.11 -9.85 31.22
N SER A 541 -14.16 -10.45 30.47
CA SER A 541 -14.37 -11.63 29.62
C SER A 541 -14.17 -12.97 30.30
N ARG A 542 -14.05 -13.02 31.61
CA ARG A 542 -13.75 -14.25 32.35
C ARG A 542 -12.51 -14.96 31.79
N ASP A 543 -11.40 -14.24 31.80
CA ASP A 543 -10.10 -14.67 31.25
C ASP A 543 -10.12 -15.07 29.74
N GLY A 544 -10.91 -14.35 28.94
CA GLY A 544 -10.97 -14.55 27.48
C GLY A 544 -12.01 -15.64 27.07
N GLN A 545 -12.83 -16.15 27.97
CA GLN A 545 -13.91 -17.08 27.62
C GLN A 545 -14.95 -16.40 26.73
N ASP A 546 -15.37 -15.18 27.11
CA ASP A 546 -16.37 -14.42 26.40
C ASP A 546 -15.71 -13.61 25.22
N PRO A 547 -16.36 -13.49 24.06
CA PRO A 547 -15.89 -12.65 22.98
C PRO A 547 -15.89 -11.17 23.38
N ILE A 548 -14.91 -10.44 22.88
CA ILE A 548 -14.73 -9.01 23.14
C ILE A 548 -14.89 -8.23 21.83
N VAL A 549 -15.81 -7.29 21.79
CA VAL A 549 -16.10 -6.46 20.60
C VAL A 549 -15.65 -5.04 20.84
N VAL A 550 -14.90 -4.50 19.87
CA VAL A 550 -14.40 -3.11 19.86
C VAL A 550 -15.05 -2.35 18.72
N ASP A 551 -15.68 -1.21 19.02
CA ASP A 551 -16.52 -0.44 18.09
C ASP A 551 -15.77 0.45 17.09
N THR A 552 -14.45 0.50 17.17
CA THR A 552 -13.62 1.43 16.39
C THR A 552 -12.39 0.71 15.86
N SER A 553 -12.31 0.51 14.54
CA SER A 553 -11.26 -0.30 13.90
C SER A 553 -9.81 0.12 14.22
N PRO A 554 -9.42 1.39 14.35
CA PRO A 554 -8.08 1.75 14.83
C PRO A 554 -7.74 1.21 16.22
N CYS A 555 -8.72 1.10 17.13
CA CYS A 555 -8.52 0.50 18.44
C CYS A 555 -8.41 -1.02 18.34
N SER A 556 -9.27 -1.64 17.53
CA SER A 556 -9.24 -3.08 17.25
C SER A 556 -7.89 -3.52 16.68
N LEU A 557 -7.40 -2.79 15.64
CA LEU A 557 -6.11 -3.05 15.01
C LEU A 557 -4.99 -3.04 16.04
N ARG A 558 -4.91 -1.98 16.84
CA ARG A 558 -3.86 -1.86 17.86
C ARG A 558 -3.94 -2.99 18.90
N LEU A 559 -5.12 -3.25 19.47
CA LEU A 559 -5.30 -4.28 20.48
C LEU A 559 -5.02 -5.68 19.94
N LYS A 560 -5.34 -5.98 18.68
CA LYS A 560 -5.05 -7.28 18.06
C LYS A 560 -3.58 -7.52 17.79
N TYR A 561 -2.87 -6.53 17.20
CA TYR A 561 -1.51 -6.72 16.73
C TYR A 561 -0.42 -6.44 17.77
N ASN A 562 -0.74 -5.75 18.87
CA ASN A 562 0.20 -5.46 19.94
C ASN A 562 -0.21 -6.11 21.28
N GLN A 563 -0.94 -7.22 21.24
CA GLN A 563 -1.31 -7.94 22.48
C GLN A 563 -0.07 -8.26 23.30
N THR A 564 -0.05 -7.82 24.55
CA THR A 564 1.01 -8.15 25.52
C THR A 564 0.73 -9.48 26.21
N GLN A 565 -0.52 -9.93 26.19
CA GLN A 565 -0.99 -11.17 26.81
C GLN A 565 -1.89 -11.93 25.84
N SER A 566 -1.56 -13.18 25.53
CA SER A 566 -2.34 -14.07 24.67
C SER A 566 -3.68 -14.51 25.31
N GLY A 567 -4.64 -14.91 24.49
CA GLY A 567 -5.87 -15.60 24.92
C GLY A 567 -7.14 -14.75 24.99
N LEU A 568 -7.09 -13.45 24.66
CA LEU A 568 -8.31 -12.65 24.51
C LEU A 568 -8.91 -12.84 23.11
N LYS A 569 -10.21 -13.15 23.04
CA LYS A 569 -10.97 -13.26 21.78
C LYS A 569 -11.45 -11.87 21.33
N LEU A 570 -10.54 -11.08 20.75
CA LEU A 570 -10.81 -9.72 20.30
C LEU A 570 -11.37 -9.70 18.88
N TYR A 571 -12.53 -9.08 18.71
CA TYR A 571 -13.19 -8.85 17.43
C TYR A 571 -13.28 -7.37 17.12
N ASP A 572 -12.99 -7.01 15.87
CA ASP A 572 -13.44 -5.74 15.32
C ASP A 572 -14.96 -5.76 15.16
N ILE A 573 -15.60 -4.60 15.25
CA ILE A 573 -17.07 -4.51 15.07
C ILE A 573 -17.50 -5.09 13.70
N THR A 574 -16.71 -4.86 12.64
CA THR A 574 -16.98 -5.43 11.31
C THR A 574 -16.98 -6.95 11.33
N GLU A 575 -15.96 -7.52 11.93
CA GLU A 575 -15.79 -8.97 12.02
C GLU A 575 -16.92 -9.60 12.86
N PHE A 576 -17.24 -9.03 14.02
CA PHE A 576 -18.28 -9.56 14.88
C PHE A 576 -19.68 -9.40 14.27
N LEU A 577 -19.96 -8.29 13.62
CA LEU A 577 -21.22 -8.11 12.90
C LEU A 577 -21.37 -9.16 11.81
N HIS A 578 -20.37 -9.34 10.95
CA HIS A 578 -20.42 -10.27 9.82
C HIS A 578 -20.52 -11.72 10.26
N ASP A 579 -19.63 -12.16 11.15
CA ASP A 579 -19.43 -13.57 11.46
C ASP A 579 -20.42 -14.10 12.53
N VAL A 580 -21.05 -13.19 13.30
CA VAL A 580 -21.82 -13.62 14.49
C VAL A 580 -23.20 -12.95 14.57
N VAL A 581 -23.28 -11.64 14.33
CA VAL A 581 -24.51 -10.88 14.59
C VAL A 581 -25.54 -11.05 13.48
N LEU A 582 -25.09 -10.99 12.20
CA LEU A 582 -26.02 -11.04 11.06
C LEU A 582 -26.86 -12.33 11.02
N GLU A 583 -26.27 -13.47 11.38
CA GLU A 583 -26.98 -14.76 11.42
C GLU A 583 -28.07 -14.82 12.50
N ARG A 584 -28.01 -13.92 13.48
CA ARG A 584 -28.95 -13.84 14.61
C ARG A 584 -30.04 -12.80 14.39
N LEU A 585 -30.09 -12.17 13.24
CA LEU A 585 -31.02 -11.08 12.94
C LEU A 585 -31.76 -11.36 11.63
N THR A 586 -33.04 -11.01 11.59
CA THR A 586 -33.78 -10.93 10.34
C THR A 586 -33.51 -9.58 9.69
N LEU A 587 -32.94 -9.60 8.48
CA LEU A 587 -32.59 -8.39 7.75
C LEU A 587 -33.65 -8.05 6.69
N ARG A 588 -33.98 -6.76 6.58
CA ARG A 588 -34.77 -6.21 5.49
C ARG A 588 -33.94 -5.12 4.80
N LYS A 589 -33.53 -5.38 3.55
CA LYS A 589 -32.77 -4.40 2.78
C LYS A 589 -33.52 -3.06 2.66
N LEU A 590 -32.80 -1.98 2.91
CA LEU A 590 -33.29 -0.63 2.72
C LEU A 590 -33.17 -0.24 1.24
N PRO A 591 -34.21 0.39 0.64
CA PRO A 591 -34.18 0.83 -0.75
C PRO A 591 -33.34 2.13 -0.89
N GLU A 592 -32.09 2.06 -0.50
CA GLU A 592 -31.17 3.20 -0.42
C GLU A 592 -29.84 2.89 -1.14
N THR A 593 -29.24 3.94 -1.72
CA THR A 593 -27.84 3.93 -2.15
C THR A 593 -27.00 4.52 -1.02
N VAL A 594 -26.06 3.75 -0.50
CA VAL A 594 -25.18 4.14 0.61
C VAL A 594 -23.72 4.18 0.19
N ALA A 595 -22.97 5.15 0.71
CA ALA A 595 -21.52 5.18 0.57
C ALA A 595 -20.85 4.37 1.68
N LEU A 596 -19.82 3.61 1.33
CA LEU A 596 -19.04 2.85 2.28
C LEU A 596 -17.56 3.28 2.22
N HIS A 597 -16.97 3.55 3.37
CA HIS A 597 -15.55 3.83 3.47
C HIS A 597 -14.87 2.85 4.44
N PRO A 598 -14.18 1.82 3.92
CA PRO A 598 -13.29 1.00 4.71
C PRO A 598 -12.16 1.86 5.27
N THR A 599 -12.02 1.93 6.59
CA THR A 599 -10.91 2.68 7.20
C THR A 599 -9.56 2.01 6.88
N CYS A 600 -8.47 2.77 6.97
CA CYS A 600 -7.12 2.18 6.84
C CYS A 600 -6.91 1.01 7.80
N SER A 601 -7.46 1.07 9.01
CA SER A 601 -7.37 -0.02 9.98
C SER A 601 -8.19 -1.25 9.58
N THR A 602 -9.38 -1.06 9.02
CA THR A 602 -10.21 -2.15 8.45
C THR A 602 -9.46 -2.83 7.31
N THR A 603 -8.80 -2.03 6.46
CA THR A 603 -7.98 -2.51 5.34
C THR A 603 -6.76 -3.29 5.82
N ASN A 604 -6.02 -2.76 6.81
CA ASN A 604 -4.86 -3.46 7.38
C ASN A 604 -5.23 -4.79 8.08
N MET A 605 -6.47 -4.94 8.54
CA MET A 605 -6.99 -6.21 9.11
C MET A 605 -7.57 -7.16 8.07
N GLY A 606 -7.62 -6.79 6.78
CA GLY A 606 -8.22 -7.60 5.71
C GLY A 606 -9.75 -7.73 5.78
N LEU A 607 -10.43 -6.77 6.41
CA LEU A 607 -11.87 -6.83 6.69
C LEU A 607 -12.76 -6.08 5.69
N GLN A 608 -12.20 -5.59 4.56
CA GLN A 608 -12.96 -4.79 3.58
C GLN A 608 -14.11 -5.59 2.96
N THR A 609 -13.87 -6.85 2.59
CA THR A 609 -14.88 -7.74 2.01
C THR A 609 -16.02 -8.01 2.97
N LYS A 610 -15.72 -8.24 4.26
CA LYS A 610 -16.73 -8.40 5.29
C LYS A 610 -17.56 -7.12 5.49
N LEU A 611 -16.89 -5.96 5.54
CA LEU A 611 -17.57 -4.67 5.67
C LEU A 611 -18.50 -4.40 4.47
N LYS A 612 -18.05 -4.73 3.26
CA LYS A 612 -18.86 -4.63 2.05
C LYS A 612 -20.07 -5.57 2.12
N ALA A 613 -19.86 -6.83 2.48
CA ALA A 613 -20.94 -7.82 2.61
C ALA A 613 -22.01 -7.39 3.62
N ILE A 614 -21.62 -6.80 4.78
CA ILE A 614 -22.57 -6.24 5.74
C ILE A 614 -23.41 -5.14 5.09
N ALA A 615 -22.77 -4.20 4.38
CA ALA A 615 -23.49 -3.11 3.75
C ALA A 615 -24.45 -3.60 2.65
N GLU A 616 -24.03 -4.58 1.83
CA GLU A 616 -24.82 -5.19 0.77
C GLU A 616 -26.00 -6.04 1.31
N ALA A 617 -25.87 -6.59 2.51
CA ALA A 617 -26.97 -7.24 3.20
C ALA A 617 -28.04 -6.24 3.68
N CYS A 618 -27.67 -4.99 3.92
CA CYS A 618 -28.52 -3.96 4.53
C CYS A 618 -29.09 -2.94 3.55
N ALA A 619 -28.43 -2.66 2.40
CA ALA A 619 -28.84 -1.66 1.42
C ALA A 619 -28.85 -2.23 0.00
N GLU A 620 -29.71 -1.68 -0.86
CA GLU A 620 -29.82 -2.14 -2.26
C GLU A 620 -28.56 -1.82 -3.06
N ASN A 621 -28.01 -0.62 -2.89
CA ASN A 621 -26.83 -0.18 -3.61
C ASN A 621 -25.73 0.29 -2.64
N VAL A 622 -24.50 -0.20 -2.83
CA VAL A 622 -23.33 0.14 -2.05
C VAL A 622 -22.24 0.73 -2.94
N VAL A 623 -21.82 1.95 -2.65
CA VAL A 623 -20.78 2.67 -3.40
C VAL A 623 -19.52 2.79 -2.54
N ILE A 624 -18.42 2.26 -3.04
CA ILE A 624 -17.09 2.43 -2.46
C ILE A 624 -16.29 3.31 -3.43
N PRO A 625 -15.93 4.56 -3.06
CA PRO A 625 -15.18 5.45 -3.95
C PRO A 625 -13.77 4.94 -4.24
N ASP A 626 -13.44 4.67 -5.50
CA ASP A 626 -12.19 4.00 -5.93
C ASP A 626 -10.90 4.74 -5.56
N ARG A 627 -10.93 6.07 -5.47
CA ARG A 627 -9.73 6.89 -5.26
C ARG A 627 -9.54 7.38 -3.82
N VAL A 628 -10.34 6.87 -2.89
CA VAL A 628 -10.36 7.26 -1.48
C VAL A 628 -9.94 6.09 -0.61
N SER A 629 -8.63 5.91 -0.41
CA SER A 629 -8.07 4.82 0.40
C SER A 629 -7.98 5.15 1.90
N CYS A 630 -7.58 6.38 2.25
CA CYS A 630 -7.49 6.87 3.62
C CYS A 630 -8.21 8.21 3.74
N CYS A 631 -8.92 8.43 4.85
CA CYS A 631 -9.61 9.71 5.09
C CYS A 631 -8.65 10.87 5.43
N GLY A 632 -7.37 10.60 5.71
CA GLY A 632 -6.39 11.61 6.10
C GLY A 632 -6.63 12.25 7.47
N TRP A 633 -7.64 11.82 8.23
CA TRP A 633 -7.92 12.37 9.57
C TRP A 633 -6.89 11.93 10.61
N ALA A 634 -6.34 10.72 10.48
CA ALA A 634 -5.23 10.20 11.29
C ALA A 634 -5.42 10.37 12.82
N GLY A 635 -6.55 9.95 13.33
CA GLY A 635 -6.91 10.08 14.75
C GLY A 635 -7.37 11.50 15.11
N ASP A 636 -6.49 12.33 15.63
CA ASP A 636 -6.77 13.72 15.99
C ASP A 636 -6.12 14.75 15.05
N LYS A 637 -5.30 14.33 14.11
CA LYS A 637 -4.61 15.24 13.18
C LYS A 637 -5.56 16.08 12.33
N GLY A 638 -6.72 15.54 11.94
CA GLY A 638 -7.72 16.30 11.20
C GLY A 638 -8.25 17.54 11.93
N PHE A 639 -8.09 17.62 13.26
CA PHE A 639 -8.40 18.83 14.02
C PHE A 639 -7.31 19.90 13.91
N THR A 640 -6.04 19.51 13.73
CA THR A 640 -4.88 20.40 13.68
C THR A 640 -4.29 20.56 12.28
N LEU A 641 -4.42 19.55 11.40
CA LEU A 641 -3.96 19.53 10.02
C LEU A 641 -5.13 19.24 9.06
N PRO A 642 -6.13 20.14 8.95
CA PRO A 642 -7.31 19.91 8.11
C PRO A 642 -6.98 19.79 6.62
N GLU A 643 -5.86 20.36 6.17
CA GLU A 643 -5.35 20.26 4.80
C GLU A 643 -4.99 18.83 4.39
N LEU A 644 -4.53 18.01 5.32
CA LEU A 644 -4.27 16.58 5.06
C LEU A 644 -5.56 15.81 4.75
N ASN A 645 -6.62 16.09 5.53
CA ASN A 645 -7.93 15.51 5.31
C ASN A 645 -8.55 16.01 3.99
N ALA A 646 -8.45 17.32 3.69
CA ALA A 646 -8.91 17.90 2.44
C ALA A 646 -8.21 17.29 1.21
N SER A 647 -6.90 17.11 1.28
CA SER A 647 -6.11 16.46 0.22
C SER A 647 -6.51 15.02 0.00
N ALA A 648 -6.69 14.25 1.08
CA ALA A 648 -7.07 12.84 1.03
C ALA A 648 -8.46 12.63 0.42
N LEU A 649 -9.41 13.53 0.69
CA LEU A 649 -10.83 13.42 0.33
C LEU A 649 -11.27 14.34 -0.81
N ARG A 650 -10.33 14.94 -1.54
CA ARG A 650 -10.62 15.90 -2.62
C ARG A 650 -11.54 15.35 -3.71
N ASP A 651 -11.44 14.03 -4.00
CA ASP A 651 -12.21 13.36 -5.04
C ASP A 651 -13.50 12.72 -4.51
N LEU A 652 -13.71 12.69 -3.18
CA LEU A 652 -14.82 11.97 -2.54
C LEU A 652 -16.18 12.46 -3.02
N LYS A 653 -16.41 13.77 -3.03
CA LYS A 653 -17.72 14.34 -3.40
C LYS A 653 -18.12 14.03 -4.86
N ALA A 654 -17.15 14.07 -5.75
CA ALA A 654 -17.36 13.78 -7.18
C ALA A 654 -17.59 12.29 -7.46
N ALA A 655 -17.06 11.41 -6.61
CA ALA A 655 -17.20 9.97 -6.73
C ALA A 655 -18.52 9.42 -6.15
N LEU A 656 -19.33 10.26 -5.49
CA LEU A 656 -20.61 9.85 -4.92
C LEU A 656 -21.79 10.20 -5.85
N PRO A 657 -22.64 9.22 -6.20
CA PRO A 657 -23.88 9.47 -6.93
C PRO A 657 -24.81 10.44 -6.18
N ALA A 658 -25.66 11.13 -6.92
CA ALA A 658 -26.58 12.13 -6.35
C ALA A 658 -27.62 11.51 -5.38
N GLU A 659 -28.05 10.29 -5.67
CA GLU A 659 -28.98 9.50 -4.84
C GLU A 659 -28.38 8.99 -3.54
N CYS A 660 -27.07 8.98 -3.41
CA CYS A 660 -26.40 8.58 -2.18
C CYS A 660 -26.60 9.65 -1.09
N GLN A 661 -27.39 9.34 -0.07
CA GLN A 661 -27.75 10.29 0.99
C GLN A 661 -26.98 10.10 2.31
N SER A 662 -26.40 8.92 2.53
CA SER A 662 -25.71 8.56 3.75
C SER A 662 -24.44 7.79 3.48
N GLY A 663 -23.49 7.86 4.42
CA GLY A 663 -22.24 7.09 4.37
C GLY A 663 -21.99 6.34 5.66
N TYR A 664 -21.22 5.24 5.53
CA TYR A 664 -20.87 4.38 6.67
C TYR A 664 -19.39 4.07 6.70
N SER A 665 -18.86 3.94 7.92
CA SER A 665 -17.45 3.66 8.18
C SER A 665 -17.31 2.94 9.54
N THR A 666 -16.08 2.83 10.07
CA THR A 666 -15.79 2.11 11.32
C THR A 666 -14.93 2.93 12.28
N SER A 667 -14.89 4.27 12.12
CA SER A 667 -14.13 5.16 12.99
C SER A 667 -14.74 6.53 13.06
N ARG A 668 -15.11 6.97 14.28
CA ARG A 668 -15.78 8.25 14.52
C ARG A 668 -15.01 9.46 13.98
N THR A 669 -13.70 9.47 14.09
CA THR A 669 -12.87 10.56 13.59
C THR A 669 -12.82 10.60 12.06
N CYS A 670 -12.77 9.46 11.39
CA CYS A 670 -12.90 9.40 9.92
C CYS A 670 -14.25 9.91 9.45
N GLU A 671 -15.34 9.56 10.14
CA GLU A 671 -16.72 9.97 9.83
C GLU A 671 -16.88 11.50 9.79
N ILE A 672 -16.19 12.23 10.68
CA ILE A 672 -16.20 13.71 10.69
C ILE A 672 -15.63 14.25 9.37
N GLY A 673 -14.46 13.78 8.97
CA GLY A 673 -13.80 14.23 7.76
C GLY A 673 -14.54 13.82 6.48
N LEU A 674 -15.00 12.57 6.42
CA LEU A 674 -15.81 12.07 5.33
C LEU A 674 -17.10 12.86 5.17
N SER A 675 -17.77 13.19 6.27
CA SER A 675 -18.98 14.03 6.25
C SER A 675 -18.71 15.44 5.74
N LEU A 676 -17.59 16.05 6.18
CA LEU A 676 -17.20 17.39 5.77
C LEU A 676 -16.99 17.51 4.26
N HIS A 677 -16.26 16.55 3.69
CA HIS A 677 -15.86 16.62 2.28
C HIS A 677 -16.86 16.00 1.30
N SER A 678 -17.75 15.11 1.77
CA SER A 678 -18.85 14.58 0.93
C SER A 678 -20.09 15.46 0.95
N GLY A 679 -20.32 16.22 2.05
CA GLY A 679 -21.58 16.89 2.31
C GLY A 679 -22.71 15.96 2.80
N ARG A 680 -22.40 14.69 3.11
CA ARG A 680 -23.32 13.65 3.61
C ARG A 680 -22.91 13.26 5.02
N TYR A 681 -23.87 12.82 5.87
CA TYR A 681 -23.52 12.29 7.18
C TYR A 681 -22.93 10.87 7.05
N TYR A 682 -21.67 10.70 7.45
CA TYR A 682 -21.04 9.41 7.65
C TYR A 682 -21.15 8.96 9.09
N ARG A 683 -21.47 7.69 9.30
CA ARG A 683 -21.73 7.07 10.61
C ARG A 683 -21.07 5.71 10.70
N SER A 684 -21.06 5.12 11.88
CA SER A 684 -20.64 3.72 12.04
C SER A 684 -21.60 2.78 11.28
N ILE A 685 -21.04 1.71 10.71
CA ILE A 685 -21.81 0.62 10.06
C ILE A 685 -22.90 0.03 10.98
N VAL A 686 -22.72 0.11 12.30
CA VAL A 686 -23.69 -0.33 13.33
C VAL A 686 -25.08 0.31 13.11
N TYR A 687 -25.12 1.59 12.75
CA TYR A 687 -26.40 2.28 12.52
C TYR A 687 -27.15 1.72 11.30
N LEU A 688 -26.42 1.32 10.25
CA LEU A 688 -27.04 0.70 9.07
C LEU A 688 -27.64 -0.65 9.43
N VAL A 689 -26.87 -1.50 10.12
CA VAL A 689 -27.33 -2.82 10.56
C VAL A 689 -28.53 -2.71 11.50
N ASP A 690 -28.53 -1.76 12.45
CA ASP A 690 -29.64 -1.57 13.38
C ASP A 690 -30.93 -1.16 12.66
N ARG A 691 -30.84 -0.26 11.65
CA ARG A 691 -32.00 0.22 10.86
C ARG A 691 -32.64 -0.87 10.02
N CYS A 692 -31.86 -1.79 9.47
CA CYS A 692 -32.35 -2.83 8.56
C CYS A 692 -32.72 -4.15 9.28
N SER A 693 -32.48 -4.28 10.58
CA SER A 693 -32.59 -5.55 11.29
C SER A 693 -33.69 -5.58 12.33
N GLN A 694 -34.25 -6.78 12.53
CA GLN A 694 -35.19 -7.13 13.60
C GLN A 694 -34.69 -8.39 14.34
N PRO A 695 -35.06 -8.61 15.62
CA PRO A 695 -34.77 -9.88 16.28
C PRO A 695 -35.31 -11.04 15.45
N ASN A 696 -34.61 -12.16 15.42
CA ASN A 696 -35.19 -13.39 14.91
C ASN A 696 -36.35 -13.80 15.82
N THR A 697 -37.55 -13.90 15.25
CA THR A 697 -38.67 -14.55 15.92
C THR A 697 -38.50 -16.06 15.74
N SER A 698 -37.80 -16.69 16.68
CA SER A 698 -37.80 -18.16 16.81
C SER A 698 -39.05 -18.64 17.50
#